data_34591cf3e064052354ad9797fb24e8d5
#
_entry.id   34591cf3e064052354ad9797fb24e8d5
#
_cell.length_a   1.000
_cell.length_b   1.000
_cell.length_c   1.000
_cell.angle_alpha   90.00
_cell.angle_beta   90.00
_cell.angle_gamma   90.00
#
_symmetry.space_group_name_H-M   'P 1'
#
loop_
_entity.id
_entity.type
_entity.pdbx_description
1 polymer ?
#
loop_
_entity_poly.entity_id
_entity_poly.type
_entity_poly.pdbx_seq_one_letter_code
_entity_poly.pdbx_strand_id
1 'polypeptide(L)'
;MEHARPDTATASRPARQRPPPSPSSRLRPPLPGCPARPGPPCHGPPAAAQLPPAASGAAVSGRAAMLPSLSHLTQHTGFRGTIKNSPSDFVVTEIPVPQHSVSDDQAEPLQKPSEVPPERSSPWLQPPKKSRTEPAGPEGEPDPRTGPEGASPLDSLLGKSTSELLDRFARDLKDAWDLEGGGDAGAGGFSLGPVLDKKDRAGLHSAVRQKFPFLVTVTKGKEMIVEGNADYRELRQLVTEKETSAFFKFLDAKLENSTFSFEPDGNKEHRKVVHHFINRKFGKLLETKSFTVTDVNDQPKMSITVRFREKSWSRKRSADGFQEKQDLYTGFTLQKENLETLEAIGFLAAELGVLPSDFSYTGIKDKKAVTYQPMVVKKVTPERLKEIGSKMEKKGMRIHNIHSTCKHLRLGQLKGNHFDIIVRDLKHHSHDPSADLKQRISEAMESVKTKGFVNYYGPQRFGQGQNVQTDQIGLALLNEKMVKAVKLFFTPEDTDDPVNNAKRYFLQTEDAKGTLMMLPEFKVREKMLLRALNRYGVNHEGCTKGWLNIPHSTRIFYVHAYCSKIWNEAASYRLKTYGTEVVEGDLVLPNENDESVSLNDKVHVVTASEESANKYSINQVVLPMVGHSIKYPSNKIGQWYHERLSKDELQTCKFRVSPLQLNIPGCYRLIVKSVQNLSYFLEGSEKGIENEDNHLNESKVSLHISFDLDPSCYATVCLREIMKCDF
;
A
#
# COMPACT_ATOMS: atom_id res chain seq x y z
N MET A 1 32.14 67.28 -5.97
CA MET A 1 33.52 66.88 -5.66
C MET A 1 33.55 65.37 -5.83
N GLU A 2 33.75 64.86 -7.08
CA GLU A 2 35.03 64.59 -7.73
C GLU A 2 35.94 63.78 -6.86
N HIS A 3 36.26 62.53 -7.19
CA HIS A 3 37.15 61.96 -8.20
C HIS A 3 36.91 60.46 -8.31
N ALA A 4 36.65 59.88 -9.43
CA ALA A 4 37.57 59.43 -10.47
C ALA A 4 38.11 57.99 -10.29
N ARG A 5 37.80 57.16 -11.27
CA ARG A 5 38.28 55.79 -11.57
C ARG A 5 39.82 55.77 -11.81
N PRO A 6 40.43 54.58 -11.88
CA PRO A 6 40.55 53.98 -13.22
C PRO A 6 40.43 52.44 -13.30
N ASP A 7 40.15 52.02 -14.53
CA ASP A 7 40.11 50.70 -15.14
C ASP A 7 41.41 49.90 -15.04
N THR A 8 41.29 48.55 -14.99
CA THR A 8 42.22 47.64 -15.72
C THR A 8 41.55 46.29 -16.00
N ALA A 9 41.27 46.07 -17.25
CA ALA A 9 41.83 45.01 -18.14
C ALA A 9 41.30 43.58 -17.96
N THR A 10 40.50 43.25 -18.93
CA THR A 10 40.14 41.96 -19.51
C THR A 10 41.30 40.97 -19.72
N ALA A 11 41.12 39.72 -19.36
CA ALA A 11 41.86 38.57 -19.91
C ALA A 11 40.88 37.45 -20.26
N SER A 12 40.64 37.33 -21.55
CA SER A 12 39.92 36.26 -22.23
C SER A 12 40.71 34.95 -22.20
N ARG A 13 40.06 33.82 -21.86
CA ARG A 13 40.58 32.48 -22.10
C ARG A 13 39.95 31.89 -23.38
N PRO A 14 40.76 31.20 -24.22
CA PRO A 14 40.32 30.72 -25.52
C PRO A 14 39.51 29.41 -25.46
N ALA A 15 38.58 29.29 -26.40
CA ALA A 15 37.75 28.13 -26.68
C ALA A 15 38.59 26.94 -27.16
N ARG A 16 38.35 25.75 -26.63
CA ARG A 16 38.88 24.48 -27.17
C ARG A 16 38.01 24.02 -28.33
N GLN A 17 38.60 23.95 -29.48
CA GLN A 17 38.07 23.38 -30.74
C GLN A 17 38.00 21.85 -30.64
N ARG A 18 36.92 21.28 -31.17
CA ARG A 18 36.76 19.83 -31.42
C ARG A 18 37.52 19.46 -32.69
N PRO A 19 38.17 18.27 -32.74
CA PRO A 19 38.77 17.78 -34.00
C PRO A 19 37.69 17.19 -34.94
N PRO A 20 37.95 17.17 -36.26
CA PRO A 20 37.03 16.73 -37.29
C PRO A 20 37.02 15.18 -37.42
N PRO A 21 35.98 14.57 -38.06
CA PRO A 21 35.89 13.14 -38.27
C PRO A 21 36.78 12.68 -39.42
N SER A 22 37.44 11.52 -39.26
CA SER A 22 38.27 10.87 -40.27
C SER A 22 37.43 9.99 -41.21
N PRO A 23 37.89 9.77 -42.44
CA PRO A 23 37.11 9.23 -43.53
C PRO A 23 37.07 7.70 -43.66
N SER A 24 36.05 7.24 -44.36
CA SER A 24 35.75 5.88 -44.82
C SER A 24 36.90 5.11 -45.44
N SER A 25 37.06 3.84 -45.10
CA SER A 25 37.90 2.87 -45.86
C SER A 25 37.05 1.68 -46.36
N ARG A 26 36.77 1.73 -47.64
CA ARG A 26 37.02 0.74 -48.69
C ARG A 26 36.79 -0.73 -48.39
N LEU A 27 35.90 -1.28 -49.16
CA LEU A 27 35.65 -2.70 -49.54
C LEU A 27 36.93 -3.45 -49.93
N ARG A 28 37.07 -4.68 -49.50
CA ARG A 28 37.96 -5.71 -50.07
C ARG A 28 37.11 -6.83 -50.69
N PRO A 29 37.60 -7.39 -51.82
CA PRO A 29 36.89 -8.41 -52.58
C PRO A 29 37.13 -9.86 -52.02
N PRO A 30 36.32 -10.86 -52.47
CA PRO A 30 36.35 -12.22 -51.97
C PRO A 30 37.44 -13.07 -52.65
N LEU A 31 37.98 -14.03 -51.89
CA LEU A 31 38.87 -15.09 -52.39
C LEU A 31 38.09 -16.40 -52.68
N PRO A 32 38.55 -17.22 -53.61
CA PRO A 32 37.80 -18.31 -54.23
C PRO A 32 37.95 -19.71 -53.59
N GLY A 33 36.90 -20.47 -53.62
CA GLY A 33 36.74 -21.87 -53.97
C GLY A 33 37.35 -22.96 -53.07
N CYS A 34 36.46 -23.82 -52.55
CA CYS A 34 36.67 -25.27 -52.45
C CYS A 34 35.31 -26.00 -52.46
N PRO A 35 35.23 -27.26 -52.91
CA PRO A 35 34.07 -27.80 -53.62
C PRO A 35 33.06 -28.50 -52.73
N ALA A 36 31.82 -28.54 -53.28
CA ALA A 36 30.63 -29.17 -52.72
C ALA A 36 30.70 -30.71 -52.67
N ARG A 37 30.13 -31.31 -51.62
CA ARG A 37 29.67 -32.70 -51.58
C ARG A 37 28.14 -32.77 -51.70
N PRO A 38 27.55 -33.78 -52.39
CA PRO A 38 26.13 -33.82 -52.67
C PRO A 38 25.29 -34.32 -51.51
N GLY A 39 24.16 -33.68 -51.27
CA GLY A 39 23.11 -34.06 -50.31
C GLY A 39 22.04 -34.92 -51.00
N PRO A 40 21.26 -35.68 -50.20
CA PRO A 40 20.18 -36.54 -50.73
C PRO A 40 18.90 -35.76 -51.07
N PRO A 41 17.97 -36.36 -51.81
CA PRO A 41 16.93 -35.67 -52.57
C PRO A 41 15.77 -35.18 -51.68
N CYS A 42 15.26 -33.99 -52.01
CA CYS A 42 14.07 -33.37 -51.43
C CYS A 42 12.81 -34.01 -52.01
N HIS A 43 11.93 -34.51 -51.12
CA HIS A 43 10.53 -34.76 -51.48
C HIS A 43 9.76 -33.43 -51.40
N GLY A 44 9.02 -33.12 -52.49
CA GLY A 44 8.20 -31.94 -52.63
C GLY A 44 6.95 -31.95 -51.70
N PRO A 45 6.38 -30.79 -51.39
CA PRO A 45 5.19 -30.69 -50.55
C PRO A 45 3.91 -31.04 -51.36
N PRO A 46 2.88 -31.57 -50.68
CA PRO A 46 1.59 -31.85 -51.34
C PRO A 46 0.77 -30.55 -51.52
N ALA A 47 -0.06 -30.58 -52.57
CA ALA A 47 -0.86 -29.51 -53.11
C ALA A 47 -1.72 -28.76 -52.07
N ALA A 48 -1.75 -27.45 -52.23
CA ALA A 48 -2.62 -26.54 -51.48
C ALA A 48 -4.09 -26.78 -51.84
N ALA A 49 -4.92 -27.11 -50.83
CA ALA A 49 -6.37 -27.03 -50.94
C ALA A 49 -6.81 -25.56 -50.89
N GLN A 50 -7.55 -25.14 -51.91
CA GLN A 50 -8.16 -23.81 -52.03
C GLN A 50 -9.22 -23.63 -50.95
N LEU A 51 -9.07 -22.59 -50.11
CA LEU A 51 -10.10 -22.07 -49.23
C LEU A 51 -11.05 -21.14 -50.00
N PRO A 52 -12.35 -21.16 -49.69
CA PRO A 52 -13.32 -20.27 -50.34
C PRO A 52 -13.14 -18.81 -49.91
N PRO A 53 -13.64 -17.82 -50.70
CA PRO A 53 -13.38 -16.40 -50.45
C PRO A 53 -14.08 -15.89 -49.19
N ALA A 54 -13.35 -15.05 -48.45
CA ALA A 54 -13.81 -14.39 -47.22
C ALA A 54 -15.01 -13.47 -47.52
N ALA A 55 -16.09 -13.68 -46.77
CA ALA A 55 -17.21 -12.76 -46.73
C ALA A 55 -16.77 -11.48 -45.97
N SER A 56 -17.02 -10.35 -46.61
CA SER A 56 -16.76 -9.01 -46.13
C SER A 56 -17.59 -8.65 -44.90
N GLY A 57 -16.93 -8.07 -43.91
CA GLY A 57 -17.52 -7.03 -43.08
C GLY A 57 -18.44 -7.49 -41.95
N ALA A 58 -17.84 -7.85 -40.79
CA ALA A 58 -18.47 -7.61 -39.51
C ALA A 58 -17.36 -7.10 -38.57
N ALA A 59 -17.46 -5.85 -38.15
CA ALA A 59 -16.64 -5.26 -37.12
C ALA A 59 -16.78 -6.10 -35.83
N VAL A 60 -15.71 -6.79 -35.46
CA VAL A 60 -15.63 -7.48 -34.17
C VAL A 60 -15.41 -6.41 -33.12
N SER A 61 -16.52 -5.96 -32.53
CA SER A 61 -16.46 -5.20 -31.29
C SER A 61 -15.73 -6.03 -30.24
N GLY A 62 -14.60 -5.54 -29.76
CA GLY A 62 -13.81 -6.18 -28.70
C GLY A 62 -14.70 -6.51 -27.51
N ARG A 63 -14.89 -7.80 -27.23
CA ARG A 63 -15.53 -8.26 -26.00
C ARG A 63 -14.60 -7.93 -24.86
N ALA A 64 -14.87 -6.81 -24.14
CA ALA A 64 -14.43 -6.66 -22.76
C ALA A 64 -14.81 -7.96 -22.04
N ALA A 65 -13.87 -8.54 -21.27
CA ALA A 65 -14.16 -9.71 -20.44
C ALA A 65 -15.29 -9.33 -19.49
N MET A 66 -16.52 -9.72 -19.84
CA MET A 66 -17.72 -9.41 -19.08
C MET A 66 -17.56 -10.01 -17.69
N LEU A 67 -17.54 -9.17 -16.66
CA LEU A 67 -17.87 -9.61 -15.32
C LEU A 67 -19.19 -10.41 -15.41
N PRO A 68 -19.31 -11.55 -14.70
CA PRO A 68 -20.57 -12.28 -14.71
C PRO A 68 -21.69 -11.31 -14.36
N SER A 69 -22.80 -11.38 -15.09
CA SER A 69 -23.97 -10.49 -14.91
C SER A 69 -24.35 -10.43 -13.44
N LEU A 70 -23.97 -9.32 -12.79
CA LEU A 70 -24.25 -9.08 -11.36
C LEU A 70 -25.73 -8.82 -11.17
N SER A 71 -26.33 -9.40 -10.13
CA SER A 71 -27.74 -9.23 -9.80
C SER A 71 -28.08 -7.79 -9.43
N HIS A 72 -29.29 -7.35 -9.72
CA HIS A 72 -29.88 -6.12 -9.23
C HIS A 72 -30.71 -6.37 -7.99
N LEU A 73 -30.86 -5.37 -7.14
CA LEU A 73 -31.69 -5.43 -5.93
C LEU A 73 -33.16 -5.13 -6.24
N THR A 74 -33.40 -4.17 -7.13
CA THR A 74 -34.71 -3.65 -7.47
C THR A 74 -35.18 -4.19 -8.81
N GLN A 75 -36.50 -4.17 -9.09
CA GLN A 75 -37.11 -4.77 -10.28
C GLN A 75 -37.60 -3.76 -11.33
N HIS A 76 -37.42 -2.45 -11.11
CA HIS A 76 -37.79 -1.44 -12.09
C HIS A 76 -37.02 -1.61 -13.41
N THR A 77 -37.59 -1.09 -14.50
CA THR A 77 -37.03 -1.31 -15.86
C THR A 77 -35.76 -0.50 -16.11
N GLY A 78 -35.60 0.67 -15.51
CA GLY A 78 -34.47 1.59 -15.72
C GLY A 78 -34.51 2.29 -17.09
N PHE A 79 -33.37 2.88 -17.45
CA PHE A 79 -33.19 3.67 -18.68
C PHE A 79 -31.69 3.66 -19.07
N ARG A 80 -31.39 4.07 -20.30
CA ARG A 80 -30.00 4.20 -20.78
C ARG A 80 -29.58 5.68 -20.77
N GLY A 81 -28.27 5.89 -20.66
CA GLY A 81 -27.64 7.20 -20.78
C GLY A 81 -26.14 7.06 -20.66
N THR A 82 -25.42 8.16 -20.89
CA THR A 82 -23.96 8.23 -20.79
C THR A 82 -23.57 9.09 -19.60
N ILE A 83 -22.48 8.70 -18.92
CA ILE A 83 -21.90 9.43 -17.79
C ILE A 83 -20.44 9.77 -18.06
N LYS A 84 -19.93 10.81 -17.40
CA LYS A 84 -18.52 11.21 -17.55
C LYS A 84 -18.13 11.56 -18.99
N ASN A 85 -19.03 12.16 -19.77
CA ASN A 85 -18.73 12.69 -21.09
C ASN A 85 -17.72 13.85 -20.95
N SER A 86 -17.95 14.69 -19.96
CA SER A 86 -17.02 15.71 -19.46
C SER A 86 -16.62 15.41 -18.00
N PRO A 87 -15.46 15.86 -17.50
CA PRO A 87 -15.15 15.79 -16.06
C PRO A 87 -16.18 16.49 -15.18
N SER A 88 -16.78 17.57 -15.65
CA SER A 88 -17.84 18.33 -14.97
C SER A 88 -19.16 17.57 -14.84
N ASP A 89 -19.37 16.51 -15.63
CA ASP A 89 -20.56 15.66 -15.49
C ASP A 89 -20.48 14.75 -14.26
N PHE A 90 -19.37 14.73 -13.56
CA PHE A 90 -19.18 13.86 -12.40
C PHE A 90 -18.39 14.59 -11.31
N VAL A 91 -19.10 15.23 -10.40
CA VAL A 91 -18.53 15.98 -9.30
C VAL A 91 -18.57 15.15 -8.03
N VAL A 92 -17.46 15.11 -7.30
CA VAL A 92 -17.33 14.36 -6.04
C VAL A 92 -16.80 15.26 -4.95
N THR A 93 -17.57 15.44 -3.90
CA THR A 93 -17.18 16.20 -2.72
C THR A 93 -17.08 15.27 -1.52
N GLU A 94 -15.93 15.25 -0.86
CA GLU A 94 -15.75 14.46 0.34
C GLU A 94 -16.52 15.05 1.52
N ILE A 95 -17.29 14.21 2.23
CA ILE A 95 -18.00 14.57 3.46
C ILE A 95 -17.08 14.23 4.64
N PRO A 96 -16.51 15.23 5.34
CA PRO A 96 -15.63 14.98 6.49
C PRO A 96 -16.42 14.45 7.68
N VAL A 97 -15.74 13.73 8.57
CA VAL A 97 -16.30 13.40 9.90
C VAL A 97 -16.50 14.71 10.66
N PRO A 98 -17.67 14.96 11.26
CA PRO A 98 -17.89 16.14 12.09
C PRO A 98 -16.82 16.21 13.18
N GLN A 99 -16.07 17.29 13.20
CA GLN A 99 -15.22 17.58 14.34
C GLN A 99 -16.14 18.11 15.42
N HIS A 100 -16.24 17.43 16.56
CA HIS A 100 -16.80 18.06 17.75
C HIS A 100 -15.91 19.27 18.01
N SER A 101 -16.43 20.44 17.72
CA SER A 101 -15.87 21.71 18.14
C SER A 101 -15.91 21.71 19.68
N VAL A 102 -14.76 21.48 20.30
CA VAL A 102 -14.55 22.02 21.62
C VAL A 102 -14.56 23.53 21.39
N SER A 103 -15.68 24.13 21.68
CA SER A 103 -15.81 25.58 21.71
C SER A 103 -14.82 26.10 22.75
N ASP A 104 -13.74 26.74 22.27
CA ASP A 104 -12.95 27.67 23.05
C ASP A 104 -13.77 28.96 23.22
N ASP A 105 -14.74 28.92 24.07
CA ASP A 105 -15.38 30.11 24.66
C ASP A 105 -15.98 29.68 25.98
N GLN A 106 -15.26 29.95 27.04
CA GLN A 106 -15.65 30.41 28.35
C GLN A 106 -14.59 29.98 29.38
N ALA A 107 -13.56 30.80 29.48
CA ALA A 107 -12.77 30.86 30.69
C ALA A 107 -13.61 31.59 31.76
N GLU A 108 -14.33 30.86 32.60
CA GLU A 108 -14.83 31.40 33.89
C GLU A 108 -13.95 30.91 35.04
N PRO A 109 -13.71 31.74 36.04
CA PRO A 109 -12.70 31.47 37.09
C PRO A 109 -13.21 30.49 38.14
N LEU A 110 -12.35 29.57 38.50
CA LEU A 110 -12.51 28.56 39.54
C LEU A 110 -12.98 29.14 40.87
N GLN A 111 -14.20 28.81 41.28
CA GLN A 111 -14.65 28.89 42.68
C GLN A 111 -14.42 27.55 43.39
N LYS A 112 -13.91 27.64 44.60
CA LYS A 112 -13.56 26.52 45.48
C LYS A 112 -14.79 25.74 45.95
N PRO A 113 -14.70 24.40 46.12
CA PRO A 113 -15.79 23.62 46.70
C PRO A 113 -15.72 23.61 48.24
N SER A 114 -16.89 23.68 48.86
CA SER A 114 -17.16 23.43 50.28
C SER A 114 -17.48 21.94 50.52
N GLU A 115 -17.23 21.52 51.74
CA GLU A 115 -17.15 20.20 52.35
C GLU A 115 -18.39 19.28 52.33
N VAL A 116 -18.22 18.02 52.02
CA VAL A 116 -18.33 16.68 52.70
C VAL A 116 -19.58 16.36 53.54
N PRO A 117 -20.07 15.13 53.85
CA PRO A 117 -19.56 13.77 53.69
C PRO A 117 -20.64 12.64 53.42
N PRO A 118 -20.48 11.33 53.78
CA PRO A 118 -19.86 10.22 53.05
C PRO A 118 -20.79 9.00 52.90
N GLU A 119 -20.41 7.96 52.19
CA GLU A 119 -20.28 6.56 52.62
C GLU A 119 -20.22 5.51 51.50
N ARG A 120 -19.20 4.65 51.62
CA ARG A 120 -19.04 3.19 51.34
C ARG A 120 -19.14 2.72 49.88
N SER A 121 -18.28 1.93 49.34
CA SER A 121 -17.24 1.00 49.78
C SER A 121 -16.40 0.50 48.62
N SER A 122 -15.11 0.56 48.69
CA SER A 122 -13.96 -0.30 48.39
C SER A 122 -13.94 -1.19 47.13
N PRO A 123 -12.77 -1.76 46.77
CA PRO A 123 -11.50 -1.12 46.37
C PRO A 123 -10.82 -1.81 45.22
N TRP A 124 -10.05 -1.15 44.35
CA TRP A 124 -8.89 -1.74 43.66
C TRP A 124 -7.90 -0.65 43.24
N LEU A 125 -6.80 -0.64 43.88
CA LEU A 125 -5.43 -0.15 43.69
C LEU A 125 -5.06 0.65 42.43
N GLN A 126 -4.65 1.90 42.66
CA GLN A 126 -3.72 2.66 41.82
C GLN A 126 -2.40 2.88 42.56
N PRO A 127 -1.23 2.87 41.87
CA PRO A 127 0.06 3.15 42.49
C PRO A 127 0.38 4.66 42.57
N PRO A 128 1.26 5.13 43.50
CA PRO A 128 1.36 6.52 43.93
C PRO A 128 2.20 7.41 43.03
N LYS A 129 1.78 8.66 42.91
CA LYS A 129 2.54 9.78 42.33
C LYS A 129 3.62 10.25 43.32
N LYS A 130 4.87 10.36 42.84
CA LYS A 130 5.96 11.00 43.57
C LYS A 130 5.91 12.52 43.41
N SER A 131 5.98 13.21 44.53
CA SER A 131 6.06 14.65 44.68
C SER A 131 7.46 15.20 44.30
N ARG A 132 7.45 16.39 43.71
CA ARG A 132 8.60 17.20 43.31
C ARG A 132 9.03 18.10 44.45
N THR A 133 10.31 18.07 44.81
CA THR A 133 10.98 19.12 45.59
C THR A 133 12.20 19.60 44.82
N GLU A 134 12.37 20.91 44.72
CA GLU A 134 13.45 21.61 44.02
C GLU A 134 14.66 21.90 44.92
N PRO A 135 15.76 22.47 44.38
CA PRO A 135 17.11 21.97 44.65
C PRO A 135 17.94 22.90 45.55
N ALA A 136 18.96 22.37 46.17
CA ALA A 136 20.08 23.14 46.76
C ALA A 136 21.39 22.68 46.09
N GLY A 137 22.24 23.64 45.80
CA GLY A 137 23.44 23.54 44.99
C GLY A 137 24.64 22.83 45.67
N PRO A 138 25.84 22.95 45.09
CA PRO A 138 26.70 21.81 44.87
C PRO A 138 27.82 21.64 45.86
N GLU A 139 28.13 20.40 46.26
CA GLU A 139 29.46 20.03 46.77
C GLU A 139 29.66 18.51 46.67
N GLY A 140 30.80 18.13 46.12
CA GLY A 140 31.47 16.87 46.43
C GLY A 140 31.07 15.64 45.64
N GLU A 141 31.86 15.27 44.66
CA GLU A 141 31.91 13.90 44.13
C GLU A 141 32.20 12.89 45.24
N PRO A 142 31.48 11.77 45.33
CA PRO A 142 32.02 10.57 45.93
C PRO A 142 32.31 9.51 44.86
N ASP A 143 33.53 8.98 44.93
CA ASP A 143 34.07 7.78 44.31
C ASP A 143 33.04 6.62 44.22
N PRO A 144 32.82 5.98 43.05
CA PRO A 144 31.88 4.89 42.93
C PRO A 144 32.52 3.53 43.26
N ARG A 145 32.83 3.31 44.54
CA ARG A 145 33.25 1.99 45.05
C ARG A 145 32.70 1.81 46.45
N THR A 146 31.52 1.21 46.56
CA THR A 146 31.10 0.22 47.59
C THR A 146 29.57 0.08 47.59
N GLY A 147 29.05 -0.77 46.72
CA GLY A 147 27.76 -1.45 46.87
C GLY A 147 28.03 -2.97 46.89
N PRO A 148 27.19 -3.82 47.46
CA PRO A 148 27.53 -5.22 47.66
C PRO A 148 27.82 -5.92 46.35
N GLU A 149 28.96 -6.54 46.28
CA GLU A 149 29.46 -7.35 45.17
C GLU A 149 28.45 -8.47 44.80
N GLY A 150 28.12 -8.60 43.49
CA GLY A 150 28.01 -9.91 42.90
C GLY A 150 26.69 -10.42 42.36
N ALA A 151 25.70 -9.63 41.95
CA ALA A 151 24.63 -10.18 41.13
C ALA A 151 24.64 -9.57 39.71
N SER A 152 25.01 -10.39 38.71
CA SER A 152 24.87 -10.05 37.29
C SER A 152 23.38 -9.73 37.00
N PRO A 153 23.06 -8.77 36.13
CA PRO A 153 21.69 -8.55 35.66
C PRO A 153 20.98 -9.83 35.15
N LEU A 154 21.76 -10.80 34.69
CA LEU A 154 21.24 -12.12 34.29
C LEU A 154 20.90 -13.00 35.50
N ASP A 155 21.66 -12.92 36.56
CA ASP A 155 21.40 -13.71 37.79
C ASP A 155 20.09 -13.27 38.47
N SER A 156 19.76 -11.99 38.36
CA SER A 156 18.49 -11.46 38.91
C SER A 156 17.27 -11.84 38.05
N LEU A 157 17.47 -12.07 36.72
CA LEU A 157 16.38 -12.42 35.79
C LEU A 157 16.18 -13.93 35.62
N LEU A 158 17.24 -14.74 35.68
CA LEU A 158 17.23 -16.17 35.40
C LEU A 158 17.47 -17.04 36.64
N GLY A 159 17.93 -16.45 37.72
CA GLY A 159 18.49 -17.20 38.86
C GLY A 159 19.92 -17.68 38.56
N LYS A 160 20.73 -17.82 39.65
CA LYS A 160 22.16 -18.12 39.56
C LYS A 160 22.46 -19.44 38.84
N SER A 161 21.70 -20.48 39.09
CA SER A 161 21.91 -21.81 38.48
C SER A 161 21.72 -21.77 36.93
N THR A 162 20.67 -21.09 36.44
CA THR A 162 20.41 -20.99 34.99
C THR A 162 21.42 -20.08 34.30
N SER A 163 21.88 -19.02 34.98
CA SER A 163 22.94 -18.14 34.50
C SER A 163 24.28 -18.88 34.33
N GLU A 164 24.66 -19.74 35.29
CA GLU A 164 25.88 -20.56 35.23
C GLU A 164 25.80 -21.60 34.08
N LEU A 165 24.61 -22.18 33.84
CA LEU A 165 24.41 -23.09 32.71
C LEU A 165 24.48 -22.36 31.37
N LEU A 166 23.97 -21.13 31.29
CA LEU A 166 24.10 -20.28 30.10
C LEU A 166 25.56 -19.90 29.86
N ASP A 167 26.34 -19.59 30.91
CA ASP A 167 27.77 -19.28 30.81
C ASP A 167 28.55 -20.51 30.29
N ARG A 168 28.17 -21.70 30.68
CA ARG A 168 28.77 -22.95 30.17
C ARG A 168 28.43 -23.14 28.69
N PHE A 169 27.14 -23.05 28.36
CA PHE A 169 26.67 -23.15 26.97
C PHE A 169 27.36 -22.14 26.06
N ALA A 170 27.57 -20.90 26.52
CA ALA A 170 28.23 -19.85 25.77
C ALA A 170 29.71 -20.20 25.49
N ARG A 171 30.42 -20.80 26.48
CA ARG A 171 31.81 -21.26 26.31
C ARG A 171 31.90 -22.43 25.35
N ASP A 172 31.08 -23.46 25.56
CA ASP A 172 31.08 -24.68 24.74
C ASP A 172 30.78 -24.34 23.26
N LEU A 173 29.85 -23.42 23.02
CA LEU A 173 29.52 -22.94 21.67
C LEU A 173 30.68 -22.19 21.02
N LYS A 174 31.39 -21.36 21.79
CA LYS A 174 32.53 -20.60 21.30
C LYS A 174 33.71 -21.51 20.97
N ASP A 175 33.99 -22.47 21.85
CA ASP A 175 35.05 -23.47 21.65
C ASP A 175 34.76 -24.35 20.42
N ALA A 176 33.48 -24.72 20.22
CA ALA A 176 33.06 -25.46 19.03
C ALA A 176 33.28 -24.66 17.72
N TRP A 177 33.04 -23.34 17.76
CA TRP A 177 33.31 -22.49 16.59
C TRP A 177 34.80 -22.31 16.28
N ASP A 178 35.65 -22.44 17.29
CA ASP A 178 37.11 -22.34 17.12
C ASP A 178 37.74 -23.66 16.62
N LEU A 179 37.11 -24.81 16.92
CA LEU A 179 37.62 -26.15 16.55
C LEU A 179 37.16 -26.60 15.15
N GLU A 180 36.03 -26.11 14.61
CA GLU A 180 35.49 -26.59 13.34
C GLU A 180 35.70 -25.57 12.20
N GLY A 181 36.56 -25.94 11.28
CA GLY A 181 36.66 -25.28 9.98
C GLY A 181 35.42 -25.47 9.11
N GLY A 182 34.34 -24.76 9.39
CA GLY A 182 33.27 -24.51 8.44
C GLY A 182 31.99 -25.39 8.47
N GLY A 183 31.84 -26.33 9.40
CA GLY A 183 30.62 -27.14 9.53
C GLY A 183 29.53 -26.53 10.40
N ASP A 184 28.28 -26.99 10.22
CA ASP A 184 27.08 -26.54 10.97
C ASP A 184 27.02 -27.20 12.38
N ALA A 185 28.10 -27.02 13.17
CA ALA A 185 28.18 -27.55 14.52
C ALA A 185 27.50 -26.60 15.50
N GLY A 186 26.42 -27.05 16.11
CA GLY A 186 25.70 -26.35 17.19
C GLY A 186 24.22 -26.18 16.97
N ALA A 187 23.53 -27.15 16.40
CA ALA A 187 22.08 -27.12 16.19
C ALA A 187 21.24 -27.31 17.47
N GLY A 188 21.84 -27.23 18.66
CA GLY A 188 21.15 -27.31 19.94
C GLY A 188 21.00 -25.91 20.57
N GLY A 189 19.78 -25.35 20.58
CA GLY A 189 19.49 -24.13 21.35
C GLY A 189 19.39 -24.45 22.84
N PHE A 190 19.87 -23.54 23.72
CA PHE A 190 19.70 -23.62 25.17
C PHE A 190 18.37 -22.97 25.59
N SER A 191 17.46 -23.71 26.23
CA SER A 191 16.20 -23.18 26.71
C SER A 191 16.35 -22.43 28.02
N LEU A 192 15.87 -21.18 28.04
CA LEU A 192 15.78 -20.34 29.26
C LEU A 192 14.45 -20.55 30.00
N GLY A 193 13.60 -21.48 29.52
CA GLY A 193 12.28 -21.75 30.09
C GLY A 193 11.18 -20.80 29.59
N PRO A 194 9.97 -20.92 30.12
CA PRO A 194 8.82 -20.12 29.73
C PRO A 194 8.90 -18.71 30.29
N VAL A 195 8.76 -17.70 29.44
CA VAL A 195 8.72 -16.29 29.84
C VAL A 195 7.33 -15.72 29.58
N LEU A 196 6.66 -15.33 30.65
CA LEU A 196 5.24 -14.96 30.65
C LEU A 196 5.01 -13.49 30.25
N ASP A 197 5.85 -12.55 30.66
CA ASP A 197 5.67 -11.10 30.41
C ASP A 197 6.50 -10.58 29.24
N LYS A 198 5.92 -9.63 28.50
CA LYS A 198 6.60 -8.93 27.38
C LYS A 198 7.79 -8.09 27.85
N LYS A 199 7.73 -7.50 29.05
CA LYS A 199 8.77 -6.66 29.62
C LYS A 199 9.99 -7.49 30.04
N ASP A 200 9.74 -8.62 30.69
CA ASP A 200 10.77 -9.56 31.14
C ASP A 200 11.49 -10.21 29.95
N ARG A 201 10.75 -10.57 28.90
CA ARG A 201 11.35 -11.04 27.64
C ARG A 201 12.29 -10.01 27.02
N ALA A 202 11.87 -8.75 26.97
CA ALA A 202 12.71 -7.67 26.43
C ALA A 202 13.96 -7.43 27.25
N GLY A 203 13.84 -7.47 28.59
CA GLY A 203 14.95 -7.38 29.54
C GLY A 203 15.95 -8.52 29.34
N LEU A 204 15.44 -9.75 29.25
CA LEU A 204 16.27 -10.93 29.07
C LEU A 204 16.98 -10.96 27.72
N HIS A 205 16.28 -10.61 26.62
CA HIS A 205 16.90 -10.41 25.31
C HIS A 205 18.06 -9.40 25.35
N SER A 206 17.90 -8.30 26.07
CA SER A 206 18.94 -7.27 26.22
C SER A 206 20.11 -7.76 27.05
N ALA A 207 19.85 -8.38 28.19
CA ALA A 207 20.88 -8.85 29.11
C ALA A 207 21.76 -9.95 28.50
N VAL A 208 21.16 -10.91 27.79
CA VAL A 208 21.92 -11.96 27.09
C VAL A 208 22.83 -11.38 26.01
N ARG A 209 22.34 -10.45 25.18
CA ARG A 209 23.16 -9.84 24.11
C ARG A 209 24.25 -8.91 24.63
N GLN A 210 24.02 -8.23 25.76
CA GLN A 210 25.05 -7.40 26.38
C GLN A 210 26.22 -8.26 26.91
N LYS A 211 25.90 -9.37 27.57
CA LYS A 211 26.92 -10.28 28.11
C LYS A 211 27.59 -11.10 26.98
N PHE A 212 26.81 -11.58 26.01
CA PHE A 212 27.25 -12.46 24.93
C PHE A 212 26.82 -11.93 23.55
N PRO A 213 27.57 -11.02 22.91
CA PRO A 213 27.22 -10.45 21.59
C PRO A 213 27.08 -11.50 20.48
N PHE A 214 27.69 -12.66 20.66
CA PHE A 214 27.66 -13.78 19.71
C PHE A 214 26.45 -14.72 19.88
N LEU A 215 25.58 -14.45 20.87
CA LEU A 215 24.34 -15.19 21.09
C LEU A 215 23.13 -14.37 20.63
N VAL A 216 22.10 -15.09 20.20
CA VAL A 216 20.78 -14.54 19.88
C VAL A 216 19.70 -15.31 20.63
N THR A 217 18.68 -14.59 21.08
CA THR A 217 17.54 -15.20 21.78
C THR A 217 16.32 -15.21 20.87
N VAL A 218 15.69 -16.37 20.71
CA VAL A 218 14.52 -16.62 19.85
C VAL A 218 13.39 -17.14 20.72
N THR A 219 12.17 -16.65 20.51
CA THR A 219 10.98 -17.20 21.17
C THR A 219 10.35 -18.26 20.28
N LYS A 220 10.35 -19.51 20.70
CA LYS A 220 9.67 -20.64 20.03
C LYS A 220 8.48 -21.09 20.89
N GLY A 221 7.28 -20.78 20.43
CA GLY A 221 6.07 -21.03 21.22
C GLY A 221 5.99 -20.16 22.49
N LYS A 222 6.01 -20.77 23.67
CA LYS A 222 6.03 -20.09 24.98
C LYS A 222 7.42 -20.10 25.64
N GLU A 223 8.43 -20.66 25.00
CA GLU A 223 9.78 -20.78 25.52
C GLU A 223 10.75 -19.80 24.86
N MET A 224 11.72 -19.35 25.63
CA MET A 224 12.84 -18.55 25.12
C MET A 224 14.06 -19.46 24.95
N ILE A 225 14.61 -19.51 23.75
CA ILE A 225 15.76 -20.30 23.38
C ILE A 225 16.92 -19.39 23.00
N VAL A 226 18.11 -19.71 23.49
CA VAL A 226 19.36 -19.05 23.14
C VAL A 226 20.07 -19.89 22.09
N GLU A 227 20.47 -19.24 21.00
CA GLU A 227 21.19 -19.87 19.87
C GLU A 227 22.41 -19.02 19.48
N GLY A 228 23.35 -19.62 18.77
CA GLY A 228 24.48 -18.87 18.20
C GLY A 228 24.01 -17.86 17.13
N ASN A 229 24.60 -16.67 17.13
CA ASN A 229 24.29 -15.64 16.16
C ASN A 229 25.01 -15.89 14.82
N ALA A 230 24.31 -16.38 13.82
CA ALA A 230 24.85 -16.66 12.51
C ALA A 230 25.48 -15.42 11.82
N ASP A 231 24.91 -14.22 12.04
CA ASP A 231 25.44 -12.98 11.46
C ASP A 231 26.74 -12.55 12.16
N TYR A 232 26.87 -12.83 13.47
CA TYR A 232 28.12 -12.65 14.20
C TYR A 232 29.21 -13.59 13.67
N ARG A 233 28.89 -14.87 13.48
CA ARG A 233 29.81 -15.88 12.94
C ARG A 233 30.30 -15.50 11.53
N GLU A 234 29.41 -15.01 10.67
CA GLU A 234 29.77 -14.57 9.32
C GLU A 234 30.67 -13.33 9.33
N LEU A 235 30.39 -12.32 10.20
CA LEU A 235 31.22 -11.12 10.29
C LEU A 235 32.60 -11.43 10.86
N ARG A 236 32.71 -12.35 11.84
CA ARG A 236 33.98 -12.77 12.45
C ARG A 236 34.96 -13.40 11.41
N GLN A 237 34.46 -13.94 10.31
CA GLN A 237 35.27 -14.42 9.21
C GLN A 237 35.86 -13.30 8.33
N LEU A 238 35.30 -12.08 8.44
CA LEU A 238 35.70 -10.94 7.62
C LEU A 238 36.54 -9.93 8.40
N VAL A 239 36.32 -9.78 9.70
CA VAL A 239 37.02 -8.82 10.57
C VAL A 239 37.42 -9.49 11.87
N THR A 240 38.21 -8.83 12.69
CA THR A 240 38.66 -9.38 13.98
C THR A 240 37.49 -9.64 14.93
N GLU A 241 37.61 -10.59 15.84
CA GLU A 241 36.61 -10.89 16.85
C GLU A 241 36.30 -9.67 17.73
N LYS A 242 37.33 -8.87 18.04
CA LYS A 242 37.21 -7.62 18.81
C LYS A 242 36.30 -6.62 18.09
N GLU A 243 36.52 -6.40 16.80
CA GLU A 243 35.69 -5.53 15.97
C GLU A 243 34.26 -6.07 15.82
N THR A 244 34.13 -7.38 15.61
CA THR A 244 32.84 -8.04 15.52
C THR A 244 32.02 -7.83 16.81
N SER A 245 32.62 -8.07 17.98
CA SER A 245 31.97 -7.87 19.28
C SER A 245 31.60 -6.41 19.50
N ALA A 246 32.48 -5.48 19.15
CA ALA A 246 32.23 -4.05 19.27
C ALA A 246 31.12 -3.58 18.33
N PHE A 247 31.07 -4.10 17.10
CA PHE A 247 30.01 -3.81 16.14
C PHE A 247 28.62 -4.30 16.61
N PHE A 248 28.52 -5.52 17.16
CA PHE A 248 27.25 -6.01 17.69
C PHE A 248 26.80 -5.29 18.95
N LYS A 249 27.74 -4.87 19.83
CA LYS A 249 27.43 -3.98 20.96
C LYS A 249 26.92 -2.61 20.51
N PHE A 250 27.54 -2.01 19.47
CA PHE A 250 27.06 -0.78 18.84
C PHE A 250 25.65 -0.96 18.28
N LEU A 251 25.39 -2.08 17.60
CA LEU A 251 24.08 -2.39 17.02
C LEU A 251 22.97 -2.52 18.07
N ASP A 252 23.29 -3.08 19.24
CA ASP A 252 22.34 -3.25 20.35
C ASP A 252 22.15 -1.98 21.20
N ALA A 253 23.18 -1.15 21.34
CA ALA A 253 23.13 0.10 22.12
C ALA A 253 22.16 1.12 21.51
N LYS A 254 21.99 1.14 20.19
CA LYS A 254 21.05 2.01 19.45
C LYS A 254 21.08 3.47 19.89
N LEU A 255 22.24 4.03 20.18
CA LEU A 255 22.39 5.41 20.59
C LEU A 255 22.21 6.34 19.37
N GLU A 256 21.41 7.39 19.52
CA GLU A 256 21.22 8.41 18.47
C GLU A 256 22.55 9.08 18.13
N ASN A 257 22.80 9.26 16.82
CA ASN A 257 24.01 9.87 16.28
C ASN A 257 25.33 9.14 16.57
N SER A 258 25.28 7.94 17.15
CA SER A 258 26.48 7.14 17.34
C SER A 258 26.98 6.57 16.01
N THR A 259 28.30 6.46 15.88
CA THR A 259 28.99 5.84 14.76
C THR A 259 29.92 4.76 15.27
N PHE A 260 30.10 3.73 14.46
CA PHE A 260 31.09 2.70 14.68
C PHE A 260 32.06 2.67 13.49
N SER A 261 33.36 2.61 13.73
CA SER A 261 34.37 2.53 12.69
C SER A 261 35.18 1.26 12.85
N PHE A 262 35.31 0.51 11.76
CA PHE A 262 36.23 -0.62 11.66
C PHE A 262 37.68 -0.13 11.61
N GLU A 263 38.61 -0.98 11.96
CA GLU A 263 40.04 -0.67 11.84
C GLU A 263 40.43 -0.31 10.41
N PRO A 264 41.44 0.59 10.23
CA PRO A 264 41.85 1.03 8.90
C PRO A 264 42.40 -0.14 8.07
N ASP A 265 41.83 -0.37 6.89
CA ASP A 265 42.21 -1.44 5.99
C ASP A 265 42.69 -0.86 4.65
N GLY A 266 43.91 -1.31 4.21
CA GLY A 266 44.51 -0.93 2.91
C GLY A 266 43.88 -1.68 1.72
N ASN A 267 43.26 -2.84 1.94
CA ASN A 267 42.72 -3.68 0.87
C ASN A 267 41.32 -3.24 0.42
N LYS A 268 41.22 -2.73 -0.81
CA LYS A 268 39.94 -2.23 -1.37
C LYS A 268 38.89 -3.35 -1.56
N GLU A 269 39.32 -4.55 -1.98
CA GLU A 269 38.38 -5.66 -2.19
C GLU A 269 37.86 -6.21 -0.87
N HIS A 270 38.67 -6.30 0.17
CA HIS A 270 38.24 -6.69 1.50
C HIS A 270 37.24 -5.69 2.07
N ARG A 271 37.51 -4.38 2.00
CA ARG A 271 36.52 -3.35 2.42
C ARG A 271 35.19 -3.48 1.68
N LYS A 272 35.22 -3.83 0.38
CA LYS A 272 34.01 -4.03 -0.41
C LYS A 272 33.18 -5.23 0.09
N VAL A 273 33.82 -6.31 0.52
CA VAL A 273 33.17 -7.48 1.12
C VAL A 273 32.50 -7.10 2.44
N VAL A 274 33.19 -6.37 3.32
CA VAL A 274 32.62 -5.88 4.60
C VAL A 274 31.43 -4.93 4.35
N HIS A 275 31.55 -3.97 3.43
CA HIS A 275 30.44 -3.12 3.02
C HIS A 275 29.23 -3.93 2.52
N HIS A 276 29.50 -4.94 1.69
CA HIS A 276 28.44 -5.79 1.12
C HIS A 276 27.75 -6.61 2.21
N PHE A 277 28.50 -7.17 3.15
CA PHE A 277 27.95 -7.89 4.30
C PHE A 277 27.00 -7.00 5.11
N ILE A 278 27.47 -5.80 5.53
CA ILE A 278 26.67 -4.88 6.34
C ILE A 278 25.40 -4.43 5.59
N ASN A 279 25.54 -4.09 4.30
CA ASN A 279 24.39 -3.69 3.50
C ASN A 279 23.38 -4.83 3.27
N ARG A 280 23.86 -6.07 3.11
CA ARG A 280 23.00 -7.24 2.92
C ARG A 280 22.22 -7.57 4.20
N LYS A 281 22.90 -7.58 5.36
CA LYS A 281 22.30 -8.00 6.63
C LYS A 281 21.58 -6.86 7.35
N PHE A 282 22.15 -5.67 7.35
CA PHE A 282 21.72 -4.53 8.16
C PHE A 282 21.35 -3.29 7.34
N GLY A 283 21.36 -3.34 6.01
CA GLY A 283 21.18 -2.17 5.14
C GLY A 283 19.83 -1.44 5.27
N LYS A 284 18.82 -2.05 5.92
CA LYS A 284 17.58 -1.37 6.30
C LYS A 284 17.76 -0.46 7.51
N LEU A 285 18.69 -0.78 8.40
CA LEU A 285 18.94 -0.12 9.68
C LEU A 285 20.18 0.77 9.62
N LEU A 286 21.21 0.33 8.93
CA LEU A 286 22.52 0.96 8.88
C LEU A 286 22.88 1.46 7.49
N GLU A 287 23.75 2.46 7.45
CA GLU A 287 24.48 2.88 6.24
C GLU A 287 25.97 2.90 6.52
N THR A 288 26.77 2.67 5.48
CA THR A 288 28.23 2.58 5.58
C THR A 288 28.88 3.58 4.64
N LYS A 289 29.96 4.23 5.11
CA LYS A 289 30.83 5.12 4.31
C LYS A 289 32.28 4.80 4.62
N SER A 290 33.18 4.96 3.63
CA SER A 290 34.62 4.87 3.85
C SER A 290 35.20 6.28 3.99
N PHE A 291 36.07 6.46 4.99
CA PHE A 291 36.82 7.69 5.23
C PHE A 291 38.32 7.39 5.28
N THR A 292 39.12 8.35 4.82
CA THR A 292 40.58 8.26 4.94
C THR A 292 40.96 8.59 6.39
N VAL A 293 41.74 7.71 7.02
CA VAL A 293 42.29 7.88 8.37
C VAL A 293 43.82 7.68 8.26
N THR A 294 44.60 8.51 8.92
CA THR A 294 46.06 8.33 9.04
C THR A 294 46.35 7.25 10.06
N ASP A 295 47.15 6.25 9.69
CA ASP A 295 47.64 5.19 10.57
C ASP A 295 48.77 5.70 11.49
N VAL A 296 49.14 4.91 12.50
CA VAL A 296 50.19 5.19 13.46
C VAL A 296 51.56 5.50 12.77
N ASN A 297 51.73 5.09 11.52
CA ASN A 297 52.90 5.29 10.66
C ASN A 297 52.72 6.41 9.61
N ASP A 298 51.74 7.32 9.83
CA ASP A 298 51.43 8.46 8.94
C ASP A 298 51.04 8.10 7.50
N GLN A 299 50.65 6.82 7.28
CA GLN A 299 50.16 6.34 5.97
C GLN A 299 48.63 6.48 5.86
N PRO A 300 48.09 7.03 4.78
CA PRO A 300 46.65 7.13 4.58
C PRO A 300 46.04 5.76 4.29
N LYS A 301 45.23 5.27 5.24
CA LYS A 301 44.38 4.06 5.09
C LYS A 301 42.92 4.41 5.14
N MET A 302 42.06 3.54 4.61
CA MET A 302 40.63 3.76 4.58
C MET A 302 39.95 2.94 5.68
N SER A 303 39.16 3.58 6.52
CA SER A 303 38.28 2.94 7.52
C SER A 303 36.83 2.96 7.05
N ILE A 304 36.07 1.91 7.37
CA ILE A 304 34.63 1.82 7.15
C ILE A 304 33.89 2.31 8.38
N THR A 305 33.18 3.40 8.26
CA THR A 305 32.31 3.94 9.32
C THR A 305 30.87 3.56 9.04
N VAL A 306 30.20 3.08 10.08
CA VAL A 306 28.81 2.63 10.09
C VAL A 306 28.00 3.58 10.98
N ARG A 307 26.81 3.99 10.53
CA ARG A 307 25.86 4.76 11.33
C ARG A 307 24.43 4.29 11.10
N PHE A 308 23.55 4.57 12.03
CA PHE A 308 22.12 4.32 11.87
C PHE A 308 21.53 5.25 10.81
N ARG A 309 20.60 4.73 10.00
CA ARG A 309 19.86 5.54 9.02
C ARG A 309 18.86 6.43 9.76
N GLU A 310 18.83 7.71 9.48
CA GLU A 310 17.91 8.68 10.11
C GLU A 310 16.43 8.32 9.96
N LYS A 311 16.05 7.57 8.92
CA LYS A 311 14.67 7.11 8.67
C LYS A 311 14.23 5.89 9.49
N SER A 312 15.13 5.24 10.23
CA SER A 312 14.84 4.03 11.00
C SER A 312 14.21 4.32 12.37
N TRP A 313 14.27 5.56 12.82
CA TRP A 313 13.72 5.98 14.09
C TRP A 313 12.29 6.48 13.93
N SER A 314 11.32 5.56 13.90
CA SER A 314 9.97 5.93 14.28
C SER A 314 9.98 6.20 15.79
N ARG A 315 9.95 7.47 16.18
CA ARG A 315 9.90 7.92 17.55
C ARG A 315 8.76 7.20 18.30
N LYS A 316 9.09 6.22 19.10
CA LYS A 316 8.26 5.89 20.26
C LYS A 316 8.46 7.05 21.23
N ARG A 317 7.41 7.84 21.45
CA ARG A 317 7.38 8.96 22.38
C ARG A 317 7.76 8.47 23.77
N SER A 318 8.94 8.84 24.27
CA SER A 318 9.17 8.97 25.70
C SER A 318 8.71 10.36 26.10
N ALA A 319 7.79 10.44 27.05
CA ALA A 319 7.37 11.68 27.66
C ALA A 319 8.49 12.13 28.60
N ASP A 320 9.30 13.09 28.18
CA ASP A 320 10.01 14.00 29.04
C ASP A 320 10.48 15.22 28.25
N GLY A 321 10.11 16.34 28.75
CA GLY A 321 10.30 17.73 28.50
C GLY A 321 11.42 18.17 27.53
N PHE A 322 11.04 18.41 26.27
CA PHE A 322 11.66 19.40 25.39
C PHE A 322 10.55 20.15 24.69
N GLN A 323 10.67 21.47 24.58
CA GLN A 323 9.76 22.32 23.81
C GLN A 323 9.52 21.67 22.43
N GLU A 324 8.30 21.13 22.21
CA GLU A 324 7.85 20.65 20.91
C GLU A 324 7.98 21.83 19.93
N LYS A 325 8.92 21.74 18.99
CA LYS A 325 8.70 22.38 17.70
C LYS A 325 7.42 21.76 17.17
N GLN A 326 6.30 22.45 17.32
CA GLN A 326 5.02 22.03 16.77
C GLN A 326 5.26 21.71 15.29
N ASP A 327 5.08 20.44 14.94
CA ASP A 327 5.11 20.04 13.53
C ASP A 327 4.09 20.91 12.79
N LEU A 328 4.55 21.76 11.91
CA LEU A 328 3.71 22.65 11.13
C LEU A 328 2.89 21.82 10.15
N TYR A 329 1.58 21.82 10.33
CA TYR A 329 0.63 21.21 9.43
C TYR A 329 -0.27 22.28 8.82
N THR A 330 -0.47 22.24 7.52
CA THR A 330 -1.40 23.11 6.79
C THR A 330 -2.49 22.26 6.16
N GLY A 331 -3.73 22.50 6.59
CA GLY A 331 -4.93 21.93 6.02
C GLY A 331 -5.40 22.75 4.82
N PHE A 332 -5.96 22.07 3.81
CA PHE A 332 -6.54 22.69 2.63
C PHE A 332 -7.52 21.75 1.93
N THR A 333 -8.38 22.29 1.09
CA THR A 333 -9.22 21.51 0.18
C THR A 333 -8.60 21.52 -1.22
N LEU A 334 -8.28 20.35 -1.74
CA LEU A 334 -7.82 20.17 -3.11
C LEU A 334 -9.01 19.97 -4.03
N GLN A 335 -9.23 20.88 -4.97
CA GLN A 335 -10.05 20.67 -6.16
C GLN A 335 -9.13 20.19 -7.28
N LYS A 336 -9.49 19.12 -7.97
CA LYS A 336 -8.77 18.64 -9.15
C LYS A 336 -9.74 18.18 -10.23
N GLU A 337 -9.34 18.35 -11.47
CA GLU A 337 -10.11 17.99 -12.66
C GLU A 337 -9.30 17.06 -13.56
N ASN A 338 -9.88 15.93 -13.95
CA ASN A 338 -9.30 14.91 -14.84
C ASN A 338 -7.87 14.47 -14.47
N LEU A 339 -7.55 14.46 -13.19
CA LEU A 339 -6.23 14.21 -12.65
C LEU A 339 -6.29 13.12 -11.57
N GLU A 340 -5.31 12.22 -11.53
CA GLU A 340 -5.19 11.22 -10.46
C GLU A 340 -4.73 11.88 -9.15
N THR A 341 -5.28 11.43 -8.00
CA THR A 341 -4.93 12.01 -6.68
C THR A 341 -3.45 11.93 -6.36
N LEU A 342 -2.79 10.79 -6.65
CA LEU A 342 -1.35 10.64 -6.39
C LEU A 342 -0.48 11.46 -7.34
N GLU A 343 -0.94 11.67 -8.57
CA GLU A 343 -0.30 12.56 -9.55
C GLU A 343 -0.39 14.03 -9.09
N ALA A 344 -1.57 14.45 -8.62
CA ALA A 344 -1.78 15.77 -8.02
C ALA A 344 -0.84 16.03 -6.83
N ILE A 345 -0.74 15.05 -5.91
CA ILE A 345 0.20 15.10 -4.78
C ILE A 345 1.65 15.19 -5.27
N GLY A 346 2.01 14.49 -6.34
CA GLY A 346 3.34 14.57 -6.94
C GLY A 346 3.68 15.98 -7.45
N PHE A 347 2.74 16.66 -8.11
CA PHE A 347 2.92 18.04 -8.57
C PHE A 347 3.03 19.02 -7.40
N LEU A 348 2.16 18.88 -6.39
CA LEU A 348 2.22 19.72 -5.19
C LEU A 348 3.54 19.52 -4.43
N ALA A 349 3.99 18.29 -4.27
CA ALA A 349 5.22 17.95 -3.57
C ALA A 349 6.46 18.53 -4.27
N ALA A 350 6.51 18.43 -5.60
CA ALA A 350 7.60 18.98 -6.40
C ALA A 350 7.69 20.51 -6.30
N GLU A 351 6.55 21.21 -6.36
CA GLU A 351 6.51 22.67 -6.31
C GLU A 351 6.82 23.22 -4.91
N LEU A 352 6.37 22.50 -3.87
CA LEU A 352 6.61 22.88 -2.48
C LEU A 352 7.99 22.45 -1.95
N GLY A 353 8.71 21.57 -2.67
CA GLY A 353 10.00 21.05 -2.24
C GLY A 353 9.87 20.06 -1.06
N VAL A 354 8.73 19.35 -0.93
CA VAL A 354 8.45 18.35 0.11
C VAL A 354 8.28 16.97 -0.50
N LEU A 355 8.19 15.94 0.34
CA LEU A 355 7.96 14.58 -0.15
C LEU A 355 6.45 14.32 -0.34
N PRO A 356 6.03 13.47 -1.30
CA PRO A 356 4.64 13.02 -1.40
C PRO A 356 4.12 12.35 -0.11
N SER A 357 5.00 11.78 0.70
CA SER A 357 4.69 11.22 2.02
C SER A 357 4.41 12.26 3.11
N ASP A 358 4.71 13.53 2.88
CA ASP A 358 4.37 14.62 3.79
C ASP A 358 2.90 15.07 3.65
N PHE A 359 2.18 14.55 2.63
CA PHE A 359 0.73 14.75 2.45
C PHE A 359 -0.06 13.65 3.14
N SER A 360 -1.15 14.02 3.79
CA SER A 360 -2.14 13.11 4.35
C SER A 360 -3.54 13.44 3.83
N TYR A 361 -4.33 12.39 3.58
CA TYR A 361 -5.66 12.46 3.00
C TYR A 361 -6.48 11.24 3.44
N THR A 362 -7.79 11.29 3.26
CA THR A 362 -8.71 10.24 3.74
C THR A 362 -8.96 9.13 2.71
N GLY A 363 -8.75 9.40 1.42
CA GLY A 363 -8.94 8.43 0.34
C GLY A 363 -8.49 8.96 -1.01
N ILE A 364 -8.52 8.09 -2.02
CA ILE A 364 -8.25 8.43 -3.42
C ILE A 364 -9.58 8.72 -4.09
N LYS A 365 -9.65 9.78 -4.91
CA LYS A 365 -10.83 10.18 -5.66
C LYS A 365 -10.67 9.88 -7.15
N ASP A 366 -11.82 9.78 -7.85
CA ASP A 366 -11.89 9.52 -9.29
C ASP A 366 -10.95 10.43 -10.11
N LYS A 367 -10.38 9.87 -11.18
CA LYS A 367 -9.56 10.62 -12.13
C LYS A 367 -10.44 11.43 -13.07
N LYS A 368 -11.36 10.78 -13.82
CA LYS A 368 -12.26 11.41 -14.78
C LYS A 368 -13.47 12.01 -14.04
N ALA A 369 -13.22 13.10 -13.34
CA ALA A 369 -14.18 13.81 -12.49
C ALA A 369 -13.62 15.17 -12.03
N VAL A 370 -14.47 16.05 -11.55
CA VAL A 370 -14.09 17.18 -10.70
C VAL A 370 -14.24 16.71 -9.24
N THR A 371 -13.18 16.80 -8.45
CA THR A 371 -13.24 16.29 -7.08
C THR A 371 -12.73 17.29 -6.07
N TYR A 372 -13.43 17.39 -4.93
CA TYR A 372 -13.09 18.22 -3.79
C TYR A 372 -12.76 17.32 -2.61
N GLN A 373 -11.51 17.42 -2.09
CA GLN A 373 -11.12 16.61 -0.95
C GLN A 373 -10.23 17.37 0.03
N PRO A 374 -10.46 17.24 1.34
CA PRO A 374 -9.54 17.73 2.37
C PRO A 374 -8.20 17.03 2.30
N MET A 375 -7.13 17.80 2.43
CA MET A 375 -5.76 17.34 2.55
C MET A 375 -5.01 18.10 3.62
N VAL A 376 -3.99 17.49 4.17
CA VAL A 376 -3.06 18.16 5.10
C VAL A 376 -1.63 17.89 4.63
N VAL A 377 -0.84 18.95 4.56
CA VAL A 377 0.59 18.87 4.25
C VAL A 377 1.43 19.24 5.47
N LYS A 378 2.53 18.51 5.68
CA LYS A 378 3.49 18.72 6.75
C LYS A 378 4.63 19.63 6.29
N LYS A 379 5.17 20.47 7.18
CA LYS A 379 6.34 21.37 6.96
C LYS A 379 6.11 22.48 5.94
N VAL A 380 4.89 22.84 5.63
CA VAL A 380 4.51 23.90 4.72
C VAL A 380 3.64 24.91 5.45
N THR A 381 3.88 26.21 5.28
CA THR A 381 3.03 27.26 5.84
C THR A 381 1.85 27.57 4.93
N PRO A 382 0.73 28.14 5.45
CA PRO A 382 -0.41 28.55 4.65
C PRO A 382 -0.04 29.52 3.52
N GLU A 383 0.88 30.46 3.78
CA GLU A 383 1.38 31.45 2.82
C GLU A 383 2.09 30.76 1.67
N ARG A 384 2.99 29.82 1.98
CA ARG A 384 3.73 29.06 0.96
C ARG A 384 2.81 28.24 0.07
N LEU A 385 1.73 27.68 0.65
CA LEU A 385 0.74 26.95 -0.13
C LEU A 385 -0.09 27.87 -1.04
N LYS A 386 -0.40 29.11 -0.59
CA LYS A 386 -1.10 30.12 -1.41
C LYS A 386 -0.26 30.57 -2.60
N GLU A 387 1.06 30.75 -2.43
CA GLU A 387 1.98 31.18 -3.48
C GLU A 387 1.98 30.27 -4.72
N ILE A 388 1.77 28.98 -4.54
CA ILE A 388 1.76 28.02 -5.65
C ILE A 388 0.40 27.92 -6.36
N GLY A 389 -0.66 28.56 -5.84
CA GLY A 389 -2.03 28.43 -6.33
C GLY A 389 -2.16 28.62 -7.84
N SER A 390 -1.64 29.74 -8.38
CA SER A 390 -1.69 30.05 -9.81
C SER A 390 -0.95 29.05 -10.71
N LYS A 391 0.12 28.43 -10.19
CA LYS A 391 0.85 27.37 -10.91
C LYS A 391 0.05 26.07 -10.95
N MET A 392 -0.69 25.80 -9.88
CA MET A 392 -1.51 24.59 -9.78
C MET A 392 -2.75 24.68 -10.67
N GLU A 393 -3.34 25.86 -10.84
CA GLU A 393 -4.47 26.06 -11.76
C GLU A 393 -4.14 25.68 -13.20
N LYS A 394 -2.94 25.97 -13.66
CA LYS A 394 -2.45 25.57 -15.01
C LYS A 394 -2.34 24.04 -15.17
N LYS A 395 -2.38 23.29 -14.07
CA LYS A 395 -2.34 21.82 -14.04
C LYS A 395 -3.70 21.18 -13.71
N GLY A 396 -4.79 21.95 -13.77
CA GLY A 396 -6.14 21.47 -13.48
C GLY A 396 -6.40 21.26 -11.99
N MET A 397 -5.72 22.01 -11.12
CA MET A 397 -5.89 21.93 -9.67
C MET A 397 -6.14 23.31 -9.07
N ARG A 398 -7.05 23.39 -8.10
CA ARG A 398 -7.26 24.59 -7.27
C ARG A 398 -7.17 24.22 -5.80
N ILE A 399 -6.69 25.18 -5.00
CA ILE A 399 -6.48 24.99 -3.56
C ILE A 399 -7.38 25.97 -2.84
N HIS A 400 -8.24 25.44 -1.96
CA HIS A 400 -9.23 26.20 -1.20
C HIS A 400 -9.04 25.99 0.30
N ASN A 401 -9.67 26.82 1.13
CA ASN A 401 -9.80 26.64 2.58
C ASN A 401 -8.45 26.35 3.28
N ILE A 402 -7.43 27.15 2.95
CA ILE A 402 -6.08 26.99 3.51
C ILE A 402 -6.07 27.50 4.95
N HIS A 403 -5.68 26.65 5.90
CA HIS A 403 -5.62 26.98 7.33
C HIS A 403 -4.53 26.17 8.04
N SER A 404 -4.05 26.68 9.19
CA SER A 404 -3.16 25.92 10.05
C SER A 404 -3.95 24.85 10.82
N THR A 405 -3.36 23.67 11.04
CA THR A 405 -3.97 22.57 11.79
C THR A 405 -2.91 21.81 12.59
N CYS A 406 -3.33 21.19 13.68
CA CYS A 406 -2.47 20.31 14.49
C CYS A 406 -2.69 18.81 14.21
N LYS A 407 -3.67 18.47 13.35
CA LYS A 407 -4.08 17.09 13.07
C LYS A 407 -3.73 16.69 11.65
N HIS A 408 -3.25 15.47 11.45
CA HIS A 408 -3.13 14.85 10.13
C HIS A 408 -4.32 13.92 9.85
N LEU A 409 -4.69 13.79 8.57
CA LEU A 409 -5.77 12.91 8.14
C LEU A 409 -5.28 11.45 8.05
N ARG A 410 -6.18 10.50 8.26
CA ARG A 410 -5.92 9.07 8.10
C ARG A 410 -6.81 8.49 7.00
N LEU A 411 -6.29 7.53 6.26
CA LEU A 411 -7.07 6.80 5.26
C LEU A 411 -8.32 6.18 5.90
N GLY A 412 -9.47 6.39 5.26
CA GLY A 412 -10.77 5.93 5.73
C GLY A 412 -11.45 6.84 6.72
N GLN A 413 -10.84 7.93 7.17
CA GLN A 413 -11.42 8.88 8.15
C GLN A 413 -12.32 9.92 7.46
N LEU A 414 -13.41 9.45 6.87
CA LEU A 414 -14.44 10.30 6.24
C LEU A 414 -15.82 9.75 6.55
N LYS A 415 -16.84 10.59 6.54
CA LYS A 415 -18.23 10.18 6.71
C LYS A 415 -18.81 9.58 5.43
N GLY A 416 -18.40 10.09 4.27
CA GLY A 416 -18.90 9.67 2.97
C GLY A 416 -18.42 10.55 1.83
N ASN A 417 -19.10 10.44 0.70
CA ASN A 417 -18.90 11.31 -0.46
C ASN A 417 -20.27 11.76 -0.98
N HIS A 418 -20.35 13.03 -1.31
CA HIS A 418 -21.45 13.63 -2.04
C HIS A 418 -21.13 13.59 -3.53
N PHE A 419 -22.12 13.22 -4.33
CA PHE A 419 -22.01 13.09 -5.78
C PHE A 419 -23.03 13.97 -6.47
N ASP A 420 -22.60 14.82 -7.41
CA ASP A 420 -23.45 15.50 -8.38
C ASP A 420 -23.09 14.98 -9.76
N ILE A 421 -24.06 14.34 -10.42
CA ILE A 421 -23.81 13.59 -11.65
C ILE A 421 -24.81 14.03 -12.73
N ILE A 422 -24.30 14.28 -13.93
CA ILE A 422 -25.12 14.56 -15.11
C ILE A 422 -25.10 13.31 -16.00
N VAL A 423 -26.27 12.76 -16.25
CA VAL A 423 -26.48 11.68 -17.22
C VAL A 423 -27.02 12.28 -18.51
N ARG A 424 -26.32 12.03 -19.61
CA ARG A 424 -26.63 12.54 -20.94
C ARG A 424 -27.16 11.43 -21.86
N ASP A 425 -27.65 11.78 -23.02
CA ASP A 425 -28.09 10.85 -24.08
C ASP A 425 -29.12 9.85 -23.55
N LEU A 426 -30.13 10.35 -22.85
CA LEU A 426 -31.16 9.56 -22.19
C LEU A 426 -32.00 8.79 -23.23
N LYS A 427 -32.14 7.47 -23.07
CA LYS A 427 -32.89 6.59 -23.97
C LYS A 427 -33.61 5.49 -23.19
N HIS A 428 -34.67 4.95 -23.76
CA HIS A 428 -35.33 3.74 -23.25
C HIS A 428 -34.48 2.50 -23.45
N HIS A 429 -34.65 1.46 -22.62
CA HIS A 429 -34.02 0.16 -22.82
C HIS A 429 -34.64 -0.63 -24.00
N SER A 430 -35.92 -0.46 -24.23
CA SER A 430 -36.71 -1.11 -25.32
C SER A 430 -37.24 -0.04 -26.28
N HIS A 431 -37.48 -0.44 -27.51
CA HIS A 431 -38.16 0.35 -28.55
C HIS A 431 -39.69 0.46 -28.29
N ASP A 432 -40.13 0.54 -27.05
CA ASP A 432 -41.54 0.75 -26.70
C ASP A 432 -41.84 2.25 -26.66
N PRO A 433 -42.47 2.80 -27.69
CA PRO A 433 -42.76 4.23 -27.77
C PRO A 433 -43.82 4.71 -26.78
N SER A 434 -44.56 3.77 -26.15
CA SER A 434 -45.68 4.12 -25.26
C SER A 434 -45.28 4.44 -23.84
N ALA A 435 -44.04 4.23 -23.43
CA ALA A 435 -43.58 4.42 -22.06
C ALA A 435 -42.93 5.79 -21.89
N ASP A 436 -43.48 6.59 -20.94
CA ASP A 436 -42.91 7.88 -20.59
C ASP A 436 -41.53 7.71 -19.89
N LEU A 437 -40.48 8.27 -20.47
CA LEU A 437 -39.11 8.24 -19.93
C LEU A 437 -39.04 8.92 -18.55
N LYS A 438 -39.80 10.01 -18.34
CA LYS A 438 -39.87 10.73 -17.08
C LYS A 438 -40.47 9.85 -15.98
N GLN A 439 -41.52 9.09 -16.29
CA GLN A 439 -42.11 8.13 -15.36
C GLN A 439 -41.12 7.02 -14.98
N ARG A 440 -40.39 6.45 -15.95
CA ARG A 440 -39.36 5.40 -15.70
C ARG A 440 -38.21 5.91 -14.83
N ILE A 441 -37.77 7.14 -15.06
CA ILE A 441 -36.74 7.78 -14.24
C ILE A 441 -37.28 7.96 -12.81
N SER A 442 -38.49 8.44 -12.63
CA SER A 442 -39.11 8.61 -11.31
C SER A 442 -39.22 7.27 -10.56
N GLU A 443 -39.72 6.22 -11.24
CA GLU A 443 -39.82 4.87 -10.68
C GLU A 443 -38.45 4.33 -10.25
N ALA A 444 -37.43 4.52 -11.07
CA ALA A 444 -36.07 4.09 -10.79
C ALA A 444 -35.49 4.79 -9.54
N MET A 445 -35.67 6.12 -9.44
CA MET A 445 -35.21 6.91 -8.32
C MET A 445 -35.89 6.52 -7.01
N GLU A 446 -37.21 6.40 -7.00
CA GLU A 446 -37.96 6.01 -5.79
C GLU A 446 -37.67 4.56 -5.38
N SER A 447 -37.47 3.66 -6.33
CA SER A 447 -37.08 2.27 -6.05
C SER A 447 -35.73 2.18 -5.34
N VAL A 448 -34.71 2.93 -5.81
CA VAL A 448 -33.38 2.93 -5.21
C VAL A 448 -33.33 3.74 -3.92
N LYS A 449 -34.07 4.84 -3.82
CA LYS A 449 -34.24 5.63 -2.60
C LYS A 449 -34.79 4.79 -1.44
N THR A 450 -35.77 3.94 -1.74
CA THR A 450 -36.46 3.11 -0.75
C THR A 450 -35.68 1.84 -0.39
N LYS A 451 -35.17 1.12 -1.39
CA LYS A 451 -34.56 -0.22 -1.22
C LYS A 451 -33.05 -0.19 -1.18
N GLY A 452 -32.40 0.89 -1.61
CA GLY A 452 -30.96 0.97 -1.77
C GLY A 452 -30.45 0.24 -3.01
N PHE A 453 -29.19 -0.17 -2.96
CA PHE A 453 -28.49 -0.88 -4.05
C PHE A 453 -27.53 -1.93 -3.50
N VAL A 454 -27.20 -2.91 -4.34
CA VAL A 454 -26.19 -3.92 -3.96
C VAL A 454 -24.81 -3.27 -3.91
N ASN A 455 -24.13 -3.40 -2.78
CA ASN A 455 -22.88 -2.72 -2.48
C ASN A 455 -21.65 -3.36 -3.17
N TYR A 456 -21.73 -3.65 -4.47
CA TYR A 456 -20.64 -4.23 -5.24
C TYR A 456 -19.40 -3.34 -5.27
N TYR A 457 -18.25 -3.98 -5.45
CA TYR A 457 -17.05 -3.27 -5.86
C TYR A 457 -17.14 -2.89 -7.33
N GLY A 458 -16.94 -1.63 -7.63
CA GLY A 458 -17.03 -1.10 -9.00
C GLY A 458 -15.87 -1.52 -9.91
N PRO A 459 -16.01 -1.34 -11.24
CA PRO A 459 -15.01 -1.72 -12.24
C PRO A 459 -13.61 -1.15 -11.98
N GLN A 460 -13.53 0.03 -11.39
CA GLN A 460 -12.25 0.67 -11.02
C GLN A 460 -11.37 -0.21 -10.10
N ARG A 461 -11.98 -1.13 -9.32
CA ARG A 461 -11.27 -2.07 -8.46
C ARG A 461 -10.48 -3.11 -9.23
N PHE A 462 -10.97 -3.44 -10.42
CA PHE A 462 -10.45 -4.53 -11.25
C PHE A 462 -9.53 -4.04 -12.38
N GLY A 463 -9.43 -2.72 -12.57
CA GLY A 463 -8.70 -2.08 -13.66
C GLY A 463 -9.56 -1.95 -14.93
N GLN A 464 -9.09 -1.14 -15.87
CA GLN A 464 -9.76 -0.91 -17.16
C GLN A 464 -9.09 -1.68 -18.30
N GLY A 465 -8.19 -2.64 -17.99
CA GLY A 465 -7.50 -3.46 -18.98
C GLY A 465 -8.47 -4.37 -19.71
N GLN A 466 -8.31 -4.47 -21.03
CA GLN A 466 -9.13 -5.35 -21.88
C GLN A 466 -8.69 -6.82 -21.74
N ASN A 467 -7.38 -7.06 -21.68
CA ASN A 467 -6.80 -8.40 -21.76
C ASN A 467 -6.53 -9.04 -20.38
N VAL A 468 -6.12 -8.26 -19.38
CA VAL A 468 -5.86 -8.76 -18.02
C VAL A 468 -6.41 -7.81 -16.98
N GLN A 469 -7.17 -8.38 -16.03
CA GLN A 469 -7.71 -7.65 -14.91
C GLN A 469 -6.81 -7.81 -13.65
N THR A 470 -6.86 -6.85 -12.79
CA THR A 470 -6.05 -6.76 -11.56
C THR A 470 -6.26 -7.98 -10.63
N ASP A 471 -7.47 -8.55 -10.59
CA ASP A 471 -7.81 -9.72 -9.78
C ASP A 471 -7.06 -10.99 -10.21
N GLN A 472 -6.78 -11.15 -11.53
CA GLN A 472 -6.01 -12.29 -12.03
C GLN A 472 -4.55 -12.28 -11.52
N ILE A 473 -3.95 -11.09 -11.46
CA ILE A 473 -2.63 -10.92 -10.85
C ILE A 473 -2.71 -11.25 -9.35
N GLY A 474 -3.74 -10.76 -8.66
CA GLY A 474 -3.99 -11.05 -7.24
C GLY A 474 -4.10 -12.54 -6.93
N LEU A 475 -4.85 -13.29 -7.75
CA LEU A 475 -4.96 -14.74 -7.66
C LEU A 475 -3.61 -15.44 -7.86
N ALA A 476 -2.83 -15.02 -8.86
CA ALA A 476 -1.51 -15.58 -9.10
C ALA A 476 -0.55 -15.33 -7.93
N LEU A 477 -0.63 -14.16 -7.28
CA LEU A 477 0.17 -13.84 -6.08
C LEU A 477 -0.25 -14.67 -4.86
N LEU A 478 -1.56 -14.91 -4.65
CA LEU A 478 -2.07 -15.77 -3.57
C LEU A 478 -1.63 -17.22 -3.72
N ASN A 479 -1.59 -17.72 -4.96
CA ASN A 479 -1.11 -19.05 -5.29
C ASN A 479 0.43 -19.13 -5.37
N GLU A 480 1.14 -18.08 -4.98
CA GLU A 480 2.61 -17.98 -5.03
C GLU A 480 3.20 -18.26 -6.45
N LYS A 481 2.39 -18.13 -7.50
CA LYS A 481 2.78 -18.29 -8.91
C LYS A 481 3.46 -17.01 -9.43
N MET A 482 4.63 -16.65 -8.86
CA MET A 482 5.29 -15.35 -9.04
C MET A 482 5.63 -15.03 -10.52
N VAL A 483 6.08 -16.02 -11.28
CA VAL A 483 6.38 -15.88 -12.71
C VAL A 483 5.09 -15.59 -13.50
N LYS A 484 4.01 -16.35 -13.22
CA LYS A 484 2.70 -16.11 -13.83
C LYS A 484 2.18 -14.71 -13.54
N ALA A 485 2.32 -14.26 -12.28
CA ALA A 485 1.91 -12.91 -11.89
C ALA A 485 2.68 -11.82 -12.66
N VAL A 486 3.99 -12.01 -12.89
CA VAL A 486 4.80 -11.10 -13.73
C VAL A 486 4.33 -11.12 -15.18
N LYS A 487 4.11 -12.30 -15.76
CA LYS A 487 3.62 -12.40 -17.16
C LYS A 487 2.27 -11.73 -17.33
N LEU A 488 1.34 -11.92 -16.38
CA LEU A 488 0.05 -11.23 -16.36
C LEU A 488 0.21 -9.70 -16.26
N PHE A 489 1.12 -9.22 -15.41
CA PHE A 489 1.38 -7.79 -15.26
C PHE A 489 1.93 -7.14 -16.54
N PHE A 490 2.71 -7.88 -17.33
CA PHE A 490 3.24 -7.44 -18.61
C PHE A 490 2.38 -7.86 -19.83
N THR A 491 1.16 -8.38 -19.63
CA THR A 491 0.27 -8.62 -20.76
C THR A 491 -0.08 -7.28 -21.44
N PRO A 492 0.14 -7.15 -22.76
CA PRO A 492 -0.18 -5.94 -23.50
C PRO A 492 -1.69 -5.82 -23.77
N GLU A 493 -2.16 -4.60 -23.96
CA GLU A 493 -3.45 -4.32 -24.57
C GLU A 493 -3.35 -4.37 -26.11
N ASP A 494 -4.49 -4.38 -26.79
CA ASP A 494 -4.57 -4.50 -28.25
C ASP A 494 -4.25 -3.19 -29.01
N THR A 495 -3.57 -2.27 -28.33
CA THR A 495 -3.13 -0.99 -28.90
C THR A 495 -1.66 -1.03 -29.31
N ASP A 496 -1.33 -0.29 -30.37
CA ASP A 496 0.04 -0.16 -30.87
C ASP A 496 0.67 1.12 -30.34
N ASP A 497 1.15 1.06 -29.11
CA ASP A 497 1.84 2.15 -28.44
C ASP A 497 3.17 1.67 -27.83
N PRO A 498 4.11 2.57 -27.51
CA PRO A 498 5.43 2.18 -26.99
C PRO A 498 5.40 1.30 -25.74
N VAL A 499 4.38 1.47 -24.87
CA VAL A 499 4.25 0.67 -23.65
C VAL A 499 3.84 -0.76 -23.97
N ASN A 500 2.85 -0.93 -24.83
CA ASN A 500 2.37 -2.26 -25.24
C ASN A 500 3.42 -2.97 -26.11
N ASN A 501 4.16 -2.24 -26.94
CA ASN A 501 5.27 -2.81 -27.72
C ASN A 501 6.39 -3.33 -26.79
N ALA A 502 6.76 -2.55 -25.76
CA ALA A 502 7.71 -3.00 -24.75
C ALA A 502 7.21 -4.25 -23.98
N LYS A 503 5.92 -4.31 -23.65
CA LYS A 503 5.31 -5.49 -23.01
C LYS A 503 5.33 -6.72 -23.91
N ARG A 504 4.98 -6.58 -25.21
CA ARG A 504 5.07 -7.67 -26.20
C ARG A 504 6.50 -8.19 -26.32
N TYR A 505 7.46 -7.28 -26.43
CA TYR A 505 8.89 -7.64 -26.47
C TYR A 505 9.30 -8.43 -25.23
N PHE A 506 8.92 -7.99 -24.02
CA PHE A 506 9.24 -8.72 -22.79
C PHE A 506 8.66 -10.13 -22.77
N LEU A 507 7.39 -10.29 -23.14
CA LEU A 507 6.76 -11.62 -23.12
C LEU A 507 7.37 -12.60 -24.15
N GLN A 508 7.90 -12.08 -25.26
CA GLN A 508 8.53 -12.90 -26.31
C GLN A 508 9.97 -13.28 -25.99
N THR A 509 10.73 -12.35 -25.37
CA THR A 509 12.19 -12.50 -25.23
C THR A 509 12.64 -12.73 -23.78
N GLU A 510 11.79 -12.40 -22.81
CA GLU A 510 12.13 -12.30 -21.38
C GLU A 510 13.33 -11.37 -21.10
N ASP A 511 13.73 -10.53 -22.08
CA ASP A 511 14.80 -9.54 -21.92
C ASP A 511 14.33 -8.32 -21.12
N ALA A 512 14.57 -8.38 -19.81
CA ALA A 512 14.22 -7.29 -18.90
C ALA A 512 15.04 -6.00 -19.17
N LYS A 513 16.28 -6.12 -19.66
CA LYS A 513 17.15 -4.98 -19.94
C LYS A 513 16.68 -4.21 -21.18
N GLY A 514 16.45 -4.91 -22.29
CA GLY A 514 15.92 -4.31 -23.51
C GLY A 514 14.54 -3.67 -23.29
N THR A 515 13.64 -4.36 -22.60
CA THR A 515 12.32 -3.83 -22.24
C THR A 515 12.40 -2.55 -21.40
N LEU A 516 13.34 -2.50 -20.44
CA LEU A 516 13.54 -1.33 -19.59
C LEU A 516 13.92 -0.08 -20.39
N MET A 517 14.67 -0.25 -21.47
CA MET A 517 15.05 0.86 -22.39
C MET A 517 13.89 1.33 -23.26
N MET A 518 12.96 0.45 -23.59
CA MET A 518 11.79 0.78 -24.42
C MET A 518 10.68 1.50 -23.64
N LEU A 519 10.59 1.28 -22.32
CA LEU A 519 9.52 1.84 -21.50
C LEU A 519 9.71 3.35 -21.22
N PRO A 520 8.65 4.18 -21.34
CA PRO A 520 8.67 5.57 -20.94
C PRO A 520 8.95 5.75 -19.43
N GLU A 521 9.52 6.90 -19.03
CA GLU A 521 9.93 7.16 -17.64
C GLU A 521 8.77 7.15 -16.63
N PHE A 522 7.55 7.52 -17.04
CA PHE A 522 6.39 7.54 -16.16
C PHE A 522 5.89 6.13 -15.78
N LYS A 523 6.34 5.06 -16.45
CA LYS A 523 6.01 3.67 -16.13
C LYS A 523 6.88 3.13 -14.98
N VAL A 524 6.79 3.80 -13.85
CA VAL A 524 7.66 3.56 -12.68
C VAL A 524 7.54 2.14 -12.14
N ARG A 525 6.32 1.58 -12.05
CA ARG A 525 6.07 0.24 -11.49
C ARG A 525 6.69 -0.85 -12.37
N GLU A 526 6.46 -0.76 -13.67
CA GLU A 526 7.05 -1.66 -14.66
C GLU A 526 8.59 -1.61 -14.60
N LYS A 527 9.15 -0.41 -14.56
CA LYS A 527 10.60 -0.21 -14.44
C LYS A 527 11.17 -0.76 -13.13
N MET A 528 10.47 -0.61 -11.99
CA MET A 528 10.91 -1.18 -10.71
C MET A 528 11.01 -2.70 -10.78
N LEU A 529 10.02 -3.35 -11.37
CA LEU A 529 9.96 -4.80 -11.53
C LEU A 529 11.04 -5.29 -12.50
N LEU A 530 11.18 -4.67 -13.67
CA LEU A 530 12.21 -5.02 -14.67
C LEU A 530 13.63 -4.85 -14.15
N ARG A 531 13.92 -3.83 -13.34
CA ARG A 531 15.25 -3.66 -12.72
C ARG A 531 15.63 -4.85 -11.84
N ALA A 532 14.66 -5.43 -11.11
CA ALA A 532 14.90 -6.63 -10.33
C ALA A 532 15.07 -7.87 -11.23
N LEU A 533 14.23 -8.03 -12.25
CA LEU A 533 14.33 -9.13 -13.20
C LEU A 533 15.65 -9.12 -13.98
N ASN A 534 16.13 -7.95 -14.38
CA ASN A 534 17.44 -7.79 -15.01
C ASN A 534 18.60 -8.22 -14.09
N ARG A 535 18.45 -8.04 -12.77
CA ARG A 535 19.48 -8.41 -11.79
C ARG A 535 19.42 -9.86 -11.35
N TYR A 536 18.25 -10.44 -11.22
CA TYR A 536 18.01 -11.73 -10.57
C TYR A 536 17.41 -12.79 -11.50
N GLY A 537 17.10 -12.43 -12.75
CA GLY A 537 16.48 -13.31 -13.74
C GLY A 537 14.96 -13.37 -13.66
N VAL A 538 14.34 -14.02 -14.68
CA VAL A 538 12.87 -14.21 -14.83
C VAL A 538 12.47 -15.59 -14.27
N ASN A 539 13.08 -16.01 -13.18
CA ASN A 539 12.73 -17.21 -12.43
C ASN A 539 11.87 -16.87 -11.21
N HIS A 540 11.45 -17.85 -10.44
CA HIS A 540 10.61 -17.67 -9.25
C HIS A 540 11.24 -16.70 -8.24
N GLU A 541 12.54 -16.83 -7.94
CA GLU A 541 13.24 -15.97 -7.00
C GLU A 541 13.37 -14.53 -7.51
N GLY A 542 13.77 -14.35 -8.76
CA GLY A 542 13.88 -13.03 -9.39
C GLY A 542 12.54 -12.31 -9.47
N CYS A 543 11.48 -13.03 -9.82
CA CYS A 543 10.11 -12.49 -9.82
C CYS A 543 9.64 -12.11 -8.41
N THR A 544 9.93 -12.92 -7.39
CA THR A 544 9.64 -12.58 -5.99
C THR A 544 10.34 -11.30 -5.56
N LYS A 545 11.64 -11.17 -5.85
CA LYS A 545 12.40 -9.93 -5.59
C LYS A 545 11.86 -8.75 -6.39
N GLY A 546 11.40 -9.00 -7.61
CA GLY A 546 10.71 -8.01 -8.45
C GLY A 546 9.45 -7.47 -7.78
N TRP A 547 8.58 -8.35 -7.32
CA TRP A 547 7.37 -7.97 -6.58
C TRP A 547 7.68 -7.24 -5.28
N LEU A 548 8.74 -7.61 -4.56
CA LEU A 548 9.17 -6.91 -3.34
C LEU A 548 9.61 -5.45 -3.60
N ASN A 549 10.09 -5.12 -4.79
CA ASN A 549 10.40 -3.74 -5.18
C ASN A 549 9.14 -2.89 -5.43
N ILE A 550 8.01 -3.52 -5.74
CA ILE A 550 6.72 -2.83 -5.82
C ILE A 550 6.26 -2.44 -4.41
N PRO A 551 5.76 -1.22 -4.17
CA PRO A 551 5.28 -0.79 -2.86
C PRO A 551 4.26 -1.77 -2.26
N HIS A 552 4.32 -1.99 -0.94
CA HIS A 552 3.42 -2.92 -0.23
C HIS A 552 1.94 -2.61 -0.51
N SER A 553 1.55 -1.32 -0.49
CA SER A 553 0.18 -0.88 -0.78
C SER A 553 -0.30 -1.29 -2.19
N THR A 554 0.60 -1.30 -3.17
CA THR A 554 0.28 -1.74 -4.53
C THR A 554 0.19 -3.26 -4.61
N ARG A 555 1.11 -4.00 -3.96
CA ARG A 555 1.05 -5.47 -3.95
C ARG A 555 -0.23 -5.99 -3.31
N ILE A 556 -0.61 -5.45 -2.15
CA ILE A 556 -1.83 -5.85 -1.46
C ILE A 556 -3.09 -5.45 -2.23
N PHE A 557 -3.03 -4.36 -3.02
CA PHE A 557 -4.14 -3.94 -3.87
C PHE A 557 -4.54 -5.00 -4.90
N TYR A 558 -3.57 -5.69 -5.54
CA TYR A 558 -3.83 -6.79 -6.46
C TYR A 558 -4.58 -7.94 -5.78
N VAL A 559 -4.11 -8.34 -4.60
CA VAL A 559 -4.77 -9.41 -3.82
C VAL A 559 -6.18 -9.00 -3.39
N HIS A 560 -6.34 -7.77 -2.93
CA HIS A 560 -7.67 -7.26 -2.57
C HIS A 560 -8.63 -7.17 -3.77
N ALA A 561 -8.13 -6.96 -4.99
CA ALA A 561 -8.98 -7.00 -6.19
C ALA A 561 -9.57 -8.40 -6.37
N TYR A 562 -8.79 -9.46 -6.21
CA TYR A 562 -9.29 -10.84 -6.22
C TYR A 562 -10.33 -11.06 -5.10
N CYS A 563 -10.04 -10.69 -3.86
CA CYS A 563 -10.99 -10.81 -2.76
C CYS A 563 -12.30 -10.06 -3.04
N SER A 564 -12.23 -8.87 -3.66
CA SER A 564 -13.40 -8.07 -4.05
C SER A 564 -14.23 -8.72 -5.15
N LYS A 565 -13.59 -9.41 -6.09
CA LYS A 565 -14.28 -10.18 -7.13
C LYS A 565 -15.06 -11.35 -6.53
N ILE A 566 -14.42 -12.13 -5.65
CA ILE A 566 -15.11 -13.22 -4.94
C ILE A 566 -16.30 -12.70 -4.14
N TRP A 567 -16.15 -11.55 -3.49
CA TRP A 567 -17.25 -10.93 -2.77
C TRP A 567 -18.41 -10.52 -3.70
N ASN A 568 -18.12 -9.90 -4.85
CA ASN A 568 -19.14 -9.54 -5.83
C ASN A 568 -19.91 -10.77 -6.36
N GLU A 569 -19.18 -11.84 -6.69
CA GLU A 569 -19.77 -13.10 -7.15
C GLU A 569 -20.64 -13.73 -6.04
N ALA A 570 -20.17 -13.73 -4.79
CA ALA A 570 -20.91 -14.24 -3.63
C ALA A 570 -22.19 -13.43 -3.35
N ALA A 571 -22.12 -12.10 -3.41
CA ALA A 571 -23.29 -11.24 -3.23
C ALA A 571 -24.35 -11.46 -4.30
N SER A 572 -23.91 -11.61 -5.58
CA SER A 572 -24.82 -11.93 -6.68
C SER A 572 -25.43 -13.32 -6.51
N TYR A 573 -24.65 -14.33 -6.10
CA TYR A 573 -25.13 -15.66 -5.83
C TYR A 573 -26.12 -15.69 -4.66
N ARG A 574 -25.83 -14.95 -3.56
CA ARG A 574 -26.71 -14.83 -2.39
C ARG A 574 -28.08 -14.26 -2.80
N LEU A 575 -28.11 -13.19 -3.58
CA LEU A 575 -29.36 -12.57 -4.06
C LEU A 575 -30.13 -13.50 -5.00
N LYS A 576 -29.45 -14.24 -5.88
CA LYS A 576 -30.10 -15.24 -6.76
C LYS A 576 -30.69 -16.41 -6.00
N THR A 577 -30.06 -16.81 -4.88
CA THR A 577 -30.46 -18.01 -4.13
C THR A 577 -31.59 -17.74 -3.14
N TYR A 578 -31.53 -16.59 -2.44
CA TYR A 578 -32.44 -16.31 -1.32
C TYR A 578 -33.16 -14.94 -1.48
N GLY A 579 -32.92 -14.21 -2.55
CA GLY A 579 -33.52 -12.88 -2.74
C GLY A 579 -33.13 -11.91 -1.63
N THR A 580 -34.12 -11.16 -1.12
CA THR A 580 -33.97 -10.19 -0.05
C THR A 580 -34.31 -10.75 1.34
N GLU A 581 -34.77 -12.00 1.40
CA GLU A 581 -35.07 -12.68 2.66
C GLU A 581 -33.79 -12.99 3.44
N VAL A 582 -33.84 -12.82 4.76
CA VAL A 582 -32.74 -13.21 5.66
C VAL A 582 -33.02 -14.64 6.15
N VAL A 583 -32.10 -15.54 5.90
CA VAL A 583 -32.28 -16.97 6.15
C VAL A 583 -31.28 -17.48 7.19
N GLU A 584 -31.61 -18.63 7.80
CA GLU A 584 -30.70 -19.35 8.70
C GLU A 584 -29.31 -19.49 8.08
N GLY A 585 -28.29 -19.29 8.91
CA GLY A 585 -26.90 -19.39 8.48
C GLY A 585 -26.34 -18.16 7.78
N ASP A 586 -27.13 -17.14 7.50
CA ASP A 586 -26.59 -15.84 7.05
C ASP A 586 -25.78 -15.19 8.17
N LEU A 587 -24.86 -14.32 7.76
CA LEU A 587 -24.11 -13.48 8.68
C LEU A 587 -24.73 -12.08 8.75
N VAL A 588 -24.97 -11.58 9.97
CA VAL A 588 -25.53 -10.25 10.19
C VAL A 588 -24.69 -9.43 11.17
N LEU A 589 -24.75 -8.09 11.03
CA LEU A 589 -24.26 -7.15 12.02
C LEU A 589 -25.46 -6.55 12.76
N PRO A 590 -25.75 -6.97 13.99
CA PRO A 590 -26.93 -6.52 14.73
C PRO A 590 -26.90 -5.04 15.10
N ASN A 591 -25.71 -4.47 15.43
CA ASN A 591 -25.51 -3.08 15.81
C ASN A 591 -24.18 -2.55 15.25
N GLU A 592 -24.24 -1.47 14.49
CA GLU A 592 -23.04 -0.80 13.93
C GLU A 592 -22.28 0.05 14.99
N ASN A 593 -22.89 0.40 16.11
CA ASN A 593 -22.45 1.51 16.99
C ASN A 593 -21.56 1.14 18.17
N ASP A 594 -21.19 -0.13 18.37
CA ASP A 594 -20.32 -0.52 19.48
C ASP A 594 -18.87 -0.63 19.03
N GLU A 595 -18.10 0.44 19.16
CA GLU A 595 -16.67 0.50 18.76
C GLU A 595 -15.72 -0.34 19.65
N SER A 596 -16.21 -0.85 20.79
CA SER A 596 -15.38 -1.54 21.77
C SER A 596 -15.08 -3.02 21.43
N VAL A 597 -15.85 -3.64 20.53
CA VAL A 597 -15.76 -5.06 20.20
C VAL A 597 -15.15 -5.28 18.81
N SER A 598 -14.31 -6.30 18.67
CA SER A 598 -13.73 -6.67 17.36
C SER A 598 -14.83 -7.01 16.34
N LEU A 599 -14.66 -6.59 15.08
CA LEU A 599 -15.62 -6.85 13.99
C LEU A 599 -15.97 -8.33 13.84
N ASN A 600 -15.04 -9.25 14.12
CA ASN A 600 -15.27 -10.69 14.06
C ASN A 600 -16.18 -11.18 15.18
N ASP A 601 -16.18 -10.51 16.32
CA ASP A 601 -17.01 -10.86 17.48
C ASP A 601 -18.40 -10.25 17.37
N LYS A 602 -18.57 -9.18 16.56
CA LYS A 602 -19.84 -8.53 16.26
C LYS A 602 -20.71 -9.32 15.27
N VAL A 603 -20.10 -10.17 14.42
CA VAL A 603 -20.80 -10.90 13.38
C VAL A 603 -21.54 -12.08 14.00
N HIS A 604 -22.87 -12.04 13.87
CA HIS A 604 -23.79 -13.06 14.33
C HIS A 604 -24.25 -13.96 13.17
N VAL A 605 -24.41 -15.25 13.44
CA VAL A 605 -24.98 -16.22 12.50
C VAL A 605 -26.47 -16.35 12.79
N VAL A 606 -27.31 -16.10 11.82
CA VAL A 606 -28.77 -16.17 11.95
C VAL A 606 -29.21 -17.60 12.26
N THR A 607 -30.06 -17.74 13.27
CA THR A 607 -30.66 -19.02 13.69
C THR A 607 -32.03 -19.21 13.04
N ALA A 608 -32.55 -20.45 12.99
CA ALA A 608 -33.87 -20.78 12.47
C ALA A 608 -35.00 -20.02 13.20
N SER A 609 -34.88 -19.81 14.51
CA SER A 609 -35.86 -19.04 15.29
C SER A 609 -35.85 -17.55 14.92
N GLU A 610 -34.69 -16.98 14.62
CA GLU A 610 -34.57 -15.57 14.20
C GLU A 610 -35.05 -15.35 12.77
N GLU A 611 -34.84 -16.31 11.86
CA GLU A 611 -35.44 -16.34 10.54
C GLU A 611 -36.97 -16.34 10.63
N SER A 612 -37.54 -17.30 11.39
CA SER A 612 -38.99 -17.42 11.59
C SER A 612 -39.63 -16.16 12.21
N ALA A 613 -38.87 -15.45 13.04
CA ALA A 613 -39.29 -14.19 13.66
C ALA A 613 -39.05 -12.96 12.75
N ASN A 614 -38.49 -13.09 11.56
CA ASN A 614 -38.06 -12.00 10.68
C ASN A 614 -37.26 -10.91 11.41
N LYS A 615 -36.34 -11.33 12.29
CA LYS A 615 -35.65 -10.45 13.24
C LYS A 615 -34.70 -9.46 12.55
N TYR A 616 -34.13 -9.81 11.41
CA TYR A 616 -33.13 -9.03 10.69
C TYR A 616 -33.62 -8.67 9.29
N SER A 617 -33.06 -7.60 8.74
CA SER A 617 -33.30 -7.16 7.37
C SER A 617 -32.06 -7.39 6.48
N ILE A 618 -32.24 -7.40 5.16
CA ILE A 618 -31.15 -7.55 4.18
C ILE A 618 -30.08 -6.46 4.34
N ASN A 619 -30.40 -5.30 4.87
CA ASN A 619 -29.48 -4.20 5.13
C ASN A 619 -28.48 -4.52 6.25
N GLN A 620 -28.74 -5.52 7.07
CA GLN A 620 -27.84 -5.99 8.15
C GLN A 620 -27.01 -7.21 7.74
N VAL A 621 -27.31 -7.81 6.57
CA VAL A 621 -26.60 -8.99 6.08
C VAL A 621 -25.23 -8.59 5.55
N VAL A 622 -24.21 -9.30 6.02
CA VAL A 622 -22.81 -9.14 5.57
C VAL A 622 -22.29 -10.40 4.89
N LEU A 623 -21.39 -10.20 3.96
CA LEU A 623 -20.57 -11.28 3.40
C LEU A 623 -19.09 -11.03 3.70
N PRO A 624 -18.34 -12.13 3.95
CA PRO A 624 -16.91 -12.03 4.16
C PRO A 624 -16.15 -11.74 2.87
N MET A 625 -15.21 -10.81 2.92
CA MET A 625 -14.08 -10.78 2.01
C MET A 625 -13.07 -11.84 2.46
N VAL A 626 -12.70 -12.72 1.55
CA VAL A 626 -11.83 -13.86 1.87
C VAL A 626 -10.53 -13.46 2.55
N GLY A 627 -10.16 -14.22 3.58
CA GLY A 627 -9.00 -13.97 4.42
C GLY A 627 -8.84 -15.06 5.49
N HIS A 628 -7.83 -14.94 6.35
CA HIS A 628 -7.52 -15.96 7.35
C HIS A 628 -8.27 -15.81 8.70
N SER A 629 -8.98 -14.70 8.93
CA SER A 629 -9.59 -14.37 10.23
C SER A 629 -11.07 -14.02 10.08
N ILE A 630 -11.80 -14.77 9.25
CA ILE A 630 -13.23 -14.54 8.97
C ILE A 630 -14.03 -15.81 9.20
N LYS A 631 -15.34 -15.62 9.48
CA LYS A 631 -16.35 -16.69 9.46
C LYS A 631 -17.07 -16.67 8.11
N TYR A 632 -17.41 -17.85 7.59
CA TYR A 632 -18.27 -17.97 6.41
C TYR A 632 -19.72 -18.22 6.85
N PRO A 633 -20.74 -17.87 6.03
CA PRO A 633 -22.11 -18.28 6.25
C PRO A 633 -22.21 -19.81 6.43
N SER A 634 -23.13 -20.29 7.26
CA SER A 634 -23.34 -21.73 7.47
C SER A 634 -24.38 -22.37 6.55
N ASN A 635 -24.84 -21.60 5.53
CA ASN A 635 -25.80 -22.03 4.52
C ASN A 635 -25.13 -22.30 3.15
N LYS A 636 -25.92 -22.40 2.06
CA LYS A 636 -25.42 -22.62 0.68
C LYS A 636 -24.39 -21.60 0.22
N ILE A 637 -24.39 -20.39 0.82
CA ILE A 637 -23.42 -19.34 0.46
C ILE A 637 -22.04 -19.72 0.97
N GLY A 638 -21.94 -20.26 2.17
CA GLY A 638 -20.65 -20.77 2.70
C GLY A 638 -20.12 -21.94 1.87
N GLN A 639 -21.00 -22.86 1.45
CA GLN A 639 -20.61 -23.95 0.53
C GLN A 639 -20.04 -23.39 -0.79
N TRP A 640 -20.72 -22.40 -1.36
CA TRP A 640 -20.28 -21.72 -2.58
C TRP A 640 -18.87 -21.11 -2.43
N TYR A 641 -18.57 -20.47 -1.27
CA TYR A 641 -17.23 -19.94 -1.02
C TYR A 641 -16.17 -21.04 -1.05
N HIS A 642 -16.44 -22.18 -0.40
CA HIS A 642 -15.50 -23.31 -0.39
C HIS A 642 -15.26 -23.90 -1.77
N GLU A 643 -16.31 -24.10 -2.54
CA GLU A 643 -16.23 -24.59 -3.93
C GLU A 643 -15.47 -23.57 -4.83
N ARG A 644 -15.76 -22.29 -4.66
CA ARG A 644 -15.13 -21.24 -5.45
C ARG A 644 -13.64 -21.11 -5.17
N LEU A 645 -13.24 -21.16 -3.90
CA LEU A 645 -11.83 -21.17 -3.50
C LEU A 645 -11.11 -22.44 -3.95
N SER A 646 -11.79 -23.58 -3.94
CA SER A 646 -11.24 -24.84 -4.46
C SER A 646 -10.93 -24.76 -5.96
N LYS A 647 -11.83 -24.19 -6.75
CA LYS A 647 -11.61 -23.96 -8.21
C LYS A 647 -10.39 -23.06 -8.50
N ASP A 648 -10.11 -22.13 -7.59
CA ASP A 648 -8.97 -21.22 -7.70
C ASP A 648 -7.71 -21.75 -7.02
N GLU A 649 -7.68 -23.03 -6.59
CA GLU A 649 -6.57 -23.70 -5.91
C GLU A 649 -6.20 -23.01 -4.57
N LEU A 650 -7.19 -22.42 -3.87
CA LEU A 650 -6.99 -21.69 -2.61
C LEU A 650 -7.57 -22.36 -1.38
N GLN A 651 -8.05 -23.63 -1.46
CA GLN A 651 -8.65 -24.35 -0.33
C GLN A 651 -7.70 -24.52 0.88
N THR A 652 -6.40 -24.60 0.64
CA THR A 652 -5.35 -24.68 1.67
C THR A 652 -4.64 -23.36 1.91
N CYS A 653 -5.04 -22.29 1.23
CA CYS A 653 -4.39 -20.99 1.32
C CYS A 653 -4.62 -20.38 2.71
N LYS A 654 -3.54 -20.01 3.38
CA LYS A 654 -3.59 -19.31 4.67
C LYS A 654 -3.85 -17.79 4.52
N PHE A 655 -4.05 -17.29 3.30
CA PHE A 655 -4.16 -15.85 3.00
C PHE A 655 -3.00 -15.02 3.57
N ARG A 656 -1.81 -15.66 3.63
CA ARG A 656 -0.54 -15.05 4.02
C ARG A 656 0.50 -15.45 3.00
N VAL A 657 1.01 -14.49 2.22
CA VAL A 657 2.05 -14.71 1.23
C VAL A 657 3.37 -14.21 1.82
N SER A 658 4.01 -15.08 2.61
CA SER A 658 5.23 -14.75 3.37
C SER A 658 6.36 -14.21 2.49
N PRO A 659 6.65 -14.78 1.29
CA PRO A 659 7.69 -14.24 0.41
C PRO A 659 7.47 -12.80 -0.01
N LEU A 660 6.20 -12.34 -0.06
CA LEU A 660 5.82 -10.98 -0.42
C LEU A 660 5.45 -10.11 0.78
N GLN A 661 5.54 -10.64 2.00
CA GLN A 661 5.16 -9.95 3.24
C GLN A 661 3.69 -9.48 3.22
N LEU A 662 2.79 -10.26 2.60
CA LEU A 662 1.37 -9.96 2.54
C LEU A 662 0.62 -10.78 3.60
N ASN A 663 -0.27 -10.09 4.32
CA ASN A 663 -1.15 -10.66 5.32
C ASN A 663 -2.57 -10.14 5.06
N ILE A 664 -3.51 -11.05 4.79
CA ILE A 664 -4.89 -10.75 4.42
C ILE A 664 -5.82 -11.33 5.50
N PRO A 665 -6.17 -10.54 6.52
CA PRO A 665 -7.07 -11.00 7.58
C PRO A 665 -8.50 -11.26 7.09
N GLY A 666 -8.91 -10.58 6.02
CA GLY A 666 -10.31 -10.50 5.61
C GLY A 666 -11.08 -9.42 6.37
N CYS A 667 -12.30 -9.19 5.98
CA CYS A 667 -13.25 -8.31 6.65
C CYS A 667 -14.68 -8.66 6.20
N TYR A 668 -15.67 -7.97 6.77
CA TYR A 668 -17.08 -8.13 6.38
C TYR A 668 -17.58 -6.87 5.69
N ARG A 669 -18.48 -7.04 4.71
CA ARG A 669 -19.10 -5.94 3.98
C ARG A 669 -20.59 -6.20 3.83
N LEU A 670 -21.39 -5.19 4.13
CA LEU A 670 -22.85 -5.22 3.94
C LEU A 670 -23.20 -5.45 2.47
N ILE A 671 -24.17 -6.32 2.21
CA ILE A 671 -24.65 -6.63 0.86
C ILE A 671 -25.39 -5.44 0.26
N VAL A 672 -26.23 -4.78 1.04
CA VAL A 672 -27.07 -3.65 0.61
C VAL A 672 -26.64 -2.38 1.33
N LYS A 673 -26.66 -1.27 0.62
CA LYS A 673 -26.47 0.09 1.14
C LYS A 673 -27.56 1.00 0.66
N SER A 674 -28.01 1.88 1.56
CA SER A 674 -28.97 2.94 1.26
C SER A 674 -28.27 4.12 0.58
N VAL A 675 -29.05 4.86 -0.21
CA VAL A 675 -28.63 6.13 -0.79
C VAL A 675 -29.23 7.24 0.08
N GLN A 676 -28.38 8.19 0.51
CA GLN A 676 -28.84 9.31 1.33
C GLN A 676 -28.98 10.56 0.47
N ASN A 677 -29.93 11.45 0.85
CA ASN A 677 -30.16 12.76 0.22
C ASN A 677 -30.34 12.68 -1.32
N LEU A 678 -30.96 11.60 -1.83
CA LEU A 678 -31.17 11.42 -3.26
C LEU A 678 -32.20 12.45 -3.77
N SER A 679 -31.74 13.26 -4.70
CA SER A 679 -32.56 14.24 -5.44
C SER A 679 -32.18 14.20 -6.92
N TYR A 680 -33.12 14.59 -7.79
CA TYR A 680 -32.89 14.64 -9.23
C TYR A 680 -33.79 15.65 -9.92
N PHE A 681 -33.34 16.14 -11.07
CA PHE A 681 -34.18 16.95 -11.97
C PHE A 681 -33.74 16.73 -13.43
N LEU A 682 -34.67 16.94 -14.34
CA LEU A 682 -34.45 16.92 -15.77
C LEU A 682 -34.22 18.35 -16.28
N GLU A 683 -33.10 18.55 -16.98
CA GLU A 683 -32.79 19.81 -17.65
C GLU A 683 -32.97 19.61 -19.18
N GLY A 684 -33.75 20.45 -19.81
CA GLY A 684 -33.99 20.45 -21.25
C GLY A 684 -35.37 21.02 -21.61
N SER A 685 -35.49 21.59 -22.80
CA SER A 685 -36.69 22.27 -23.24
C SER A 685 -37.78 21.26 -23.63
N GLU A 686 -38.97 21.37 -23.01
CA GLU A 686 -40.19 20.67 -23.44
C GLU A 686 -40.73 21.16 -24.80
N LYS A 687 -40.10 22.12 -25.47
CA LYS A 687 -40.54 22.75 -26.74
C LYS A 687 -40.00 22.08 -28.00
N GLY A 688 -39.82 20.76 -28.00
CA GLY A 688 -39.25 20.02 -29.14
C GLY A 688 -40.15 18.89 -29.68
N ILE A 689 -41.41 18.75 -29.22
CA ILE A 689 -42.27 17.60 -29.58
C ILE A 689 -43.30 17.91 -30.68
N GLU A 690 -43.39 19.14 -31.14
CA GLU A 690 -44.27 19.47 -32.26
C GLU A 690 -43.50 20.03 -33.45
N ASN A 691 -42.89 19.17 -34.25
CA ASN A 691 -42.68 19.38 -35.69
C ASN A 691 -42.14 18.09 -36.31
N GLU A 692 -42.98 17.44 -37.08
CA GLU A 692 -42.76 16.19 -37.82
C GLU A 692 -41.87 16.32 -39.07
N ASP A 693 -40.93 17.22 -39.16
CA ASP A 693 -40.03 17.32 -40.28
C ASP A 693 -38.66 17.87 -39.83
N ASN A 694 -37.81 17.02 -39.26
CA ASN A 694 -36.34 17.10 -39.45
C ASN A 694 -35.63 16.00 -38.68
N HIS A 695 -35.11 15.04 -39.39
CA HIS A 695 -34.10 14.07 -38.91
C HIS A 695 -32.83 14.79 -38.52
N LEU A 696 -32.70 15.35 -37.31
CA LEU A 696 -31.40 15.77 -36.72
C LEU A 696 -31.54 16.71 -35.51
N ASN A 697 -32.54 16.54 -34.64
CA ASN A 697 -32.50 17.19 -33.31
C ASN A 697 -32.93 16.18 -32.26
N GLU A 698 -32.01 15.26 -31.87
CA GLU A 698 -32.14 14.50 -30.62
C GLU A 698 -32.18 15.50 -29.48
N SER A 699 -33.27 15.52 -28.73
CA SER A 699 -33.53 16.42 -27.61
C SER A 699 -32.34 16.34 -26.61
N LYS A 700 -31.66 17.44 -26.40
CA LYS A 700 -30.59 17.61 -25.41
C LYS A 700 -31.15 17.60 -23.96
N VAL A 701 -31.87 16.55 -23.60
CA VAL A 701 -32.37 16.39 -22.24
C VAL A 701 -31.28 15.69 -21.42
N SER A 702 -30.89 16.30 -20.31
CA SER A 702 -29.97 15.72 -19.34
C SER A 702 -30.63 15.51 -17.98
N LEU A 703 -30.21 14.48 -17.28
CA LEU A 703 -30.68 14.15 -15.95
C LEU A 703 -29.60 14.48 -14.94
N HIS A 704 -29.91 15.39 -14.05
CA HIS A 704 -29.05 15.75 -12.92
C HIS A 704 -29.46 14.93 -11.70
N ILE A 705 -28.49 14.25 -11.07
CA ILE A 705 -28.69 13.39 -9.91
C ILE A 705 -27.72 13.83 -8.83
N SER A 706 -28.20 14.08 -7.62
CA SER A 706 -27.40 14.42 -6.46
C SER A 706 -27.70 13.45 -5.31
N PHE A 707 -26.68 12.89 -4.68
CA PHE A 707 -26.81 11.94 -3.56
C PHE A 707 -25.53 11.77 -2.74
N ASP A 708 -25.70 11.25 -1.51
CA ASP A 708 -24.61 10.90 -0.62
C ASP A 708 -24.45 9.37 -0.50
N LEU A 709 -23.21 8.91 -0.47
CA LEU A 709 -22.87 7.52 -0.20
C LEU A 709 -21.86 7.40 0.94
N ASP A 710 -21.99 6.33 1.72
CA ASP A 710 -21.02 5.93 2.74
C ASP A 710 -19.62 5.68 2.15
N PRO A 711 -18.56 5.72 2.98
CA PRO A 711 -17.22 5.31 2.55
C PRO A 711 -17.23 3.93 1.91
N SER A 712 -16.36 3.72 0.92
CA SER A 712 -16.20 2.46 0.17
C SER A 712 -17.36 2.08 -0.77
N CYS A 713 -18.43 2.88 -0.88
CA CYS A 713 -19.46 2.72 -1.90
C CYS A 713 -19.04 3.37 -3.22
N TYR A 714 -19.58 2.86 -4.32
CA TYR A 714 -19.26 3.32 -5.68
C TYR A 714 -20.49 3.95 -6.32
N ALA A 715 -20.41 5.23 -6.69
CA ALA A 715 -21.49 5.91 -7.38
C ALA A 715 -21.89 5.24 -8.70
N THR A 716 -20.90 4.70 -9.45
CA THR A 716 -21.17 3.94 -10.67
C THR A 716 -21.96 2.66 -10.42
N VAL A 717 -21.85 2.05 -9.24
CA VAL A 717 -22.64 0.88 -8.85
C VAL A 717 -24.07 1.30 -8.46
N CYS A 718 -24.22 2.42 -7.78
CA CYS A 718 -25.54 3.02 -7.51
C CYS A 718 -26.26 3.38 -8.82
N LEU A 719 -25.56 4.04 -9.75
CA LEU A 719 -26.12 4.37 -11.08
C LEU A 719 -26.47 3.11 -11.89
N ARG A 720 -25.66 2.04 -11.79
CA ARG A 720 -25.98 0.76 -12.40
C ARG A 720 -27.31 0.19 -11.88
N GLU A 721 -27.60 0.35 -10.59
CA GLU A 721 -28.90 -0.05 -10.01
C GLU A 721 -30.03 0.84 -10.52
N ILE A 722 -29.86 2.17 -10.56
CA ILE A 722 -30.86 3.13 -11.04
C ILE A 722 -31.16 2.88 -12.54
N MET A 723 -30.14 2.80 -13.36
CA MET A 723 -30.27 2.79 -14.82
C MET A 723 -30.45 1.40 -15.40
N LYS A 724 -30.15 0.34 -14.63
CA LYS A 724 -30.15 -1.07 -15.09
C LYS A 724 -29.25 -1.32 -16.31
N CYS A 725 -28.13 -0.61 -16.38
CA CYS A 725 -27.10 -0.79 -17.41
C CYS A 725 -25.69 -0.79 -16.80
N ASP A 726 -24.78 -1.46 -17.46
CA ASP A 726 -23.35 -1.46 -17.10
C ASP A 726 -22.64 -0.30 -17.85
N PHE A 727 -21.65 0.35 -17.20
CA PHE A 727 -20.91 1.50 -17.73
C PHE A 727 -19.47 1.14 -18.10
#